data_8c10ad25ebe6fc004f31b41e8a8a1855
#
_entry.id   8c10ad25ebe6fc004f31b41e8a8a1855
#
_cell.length_a   1.000
_cell.length_b   1.000
_cell.length_c   1.000
_cell.angle_alpha   90.00
_cell.angle_beta   90.00
_cell.angle_gamma   90.00
#
_symmetry.space_group_name_H-M   'P 1'
#
loop_
_entity.id
_entity.type
_entity.pdbx_description
1 polymer ?
#
loop_
_entity_poly.entity_id
_entity_poly.type
_entity_poly.pdbx_seq_one_letter_code
_entity_poly.pdbx_strand_id
1 'polypeptide(L)'
;MIYVIKKDGTREEFDSKKIVAAVNKSAARILYKFSDKENEFICRFAEEHAEALGKNEIQIQEMHNIVEGALERVNPAVAKSYRDYRNYKLDFIHMMDDVYTKSQAIRYIGDKSNANTDSALVATKRSLIFNELNKELYRKFFMNRNELQACKDGYIYIHDQSARLDTMNCCLFDVASVLSGGFEMGNVWYNEPKTLDTAFDVMGDIILSTAAQQYGGFTVPEVDKILAPYAQKSYDKYIQEFLKYSDESWSGREERAIEYALDKVRREFDQGWQGIEYKLNTVGSSRGDYPFVTVTLGLGTGRFEKMASISLLEVHKGGQGKKGRKKPVLFPKIVFLYNENIHGKGKISEDVFEAGVDCSAKTMYPDWLSMSGKGYISSMYKQYGKVISPMGCRAFLSPWYERGGMHPADDKDVPVFVGRFNIGAVSLHLPMILAKARAESRDFYEVLDFYLEMIRNLHIRTYDYLGQMRASTNPLAYCEGGFYGGHLKPNEKIGKILKPMTASFGITALNELQELYNGKSIAEDGQFALEVMKYINKKVEEFKEQDGYLYAIYGTPAESLCGLQVEQFRKMYGIVKGVSDRPYVSNSFHCHVTEDVTPIEKQDLEGRFWELCNGGKIQYVRYPIDYNREAIRTLIRRAMSLGYYEGVNLSLAYCDDCGHEELEMDVCPVCGSKNLTKIDRMNGYLSYSRVHGDTRLNEAKMAEIAERKSM
;
A
#
# COMPACT_ATOMS: atom_id res chain seq x y z
N MET A 1 41.59 39.42 -24.62
CA MET A 1 40.79 38.24 -25.06
C MET A 1 40.19 37.62 -23.83
N ILE A 2 38.86 37.56 -23.74
CA ILE A 2 38.13 37.09 -22.59
C ILE A 2 37.62 35.66 -22.87
N TYR A 3 37.71 34.77 -21.90
CA TYR A 3 37.21 33.40 -21.97
C TYR A 3 36.09 33.16 -20.95
N VAL A 4 35.13 32.38 -21.35
CA VAL A 4 34.06 31.91 -20.46
C VAL A 4 34.34 30.46 -20.03
N ILE A 5 34.41 30.25 -18.73
CA ILE A 5 34.56 28.91 -18.14
C ILE A 5 33.18 28.32 -17.92
N LYS A 6 32.88 27.26 -18.63
CA LYS A 6 31.60 26.51 -18.50
C LYS A 6 31.58 25.68 -17.23
N LYS A 7 30.39 25.16 -16.87
CA LYS A 7 30.20 24.30 -15.67
C LYS A 7 31.02 23.01 -15.68
N ASP A 8 31.32 22.48 -16.86
CA ASP A 8 32.16 21.30 -17.05
C ASP A 8 33.65 21.59 -17.06
N GLY A 9 34.03 22.86 -16.78
CA GLY A 9 35.41 23.31 -16.80
C GLY A 9 35.94 23.65 -18.19
N THR A 10 35.16 23.47 -19.27
CA THR A 10 35.59 23.85 -20.61
C THR A 10 35.75 25.34 -20.74
N ARG A 11 36.83 25.75 -21.40
CA ARG A 11 37.19 27.14 -21.68
C ARG A 11 36.78 27.47 -23.10
N GLU A 12 35.96 28.51 -23.27
CA GLU A 12 35.48 28.97 -24.57
C GLU A 12 35.70 30.46 -24.72
N GLU A 13 36.12 30.91 -25.89
CA GLU A 13 36.28 32.33 -26.18
C GLU A 13 34.91 33.02 -26.10
N PHE A 14 34.89 34.20 -25.46
CA PHE A 14 33.70 35.03 -25.33
C PHE A 14 33.21 35.51 -26.69
N ASP A 15 31.95 35.23 -27.01
CA ASP A 15 31.26 35.62 -28.23
C ASP A 15 29.84 36.12 -27.90
N SER A 16 29.64 37.44 -28.03
CA SER A 16 28.36 38.10 -27.75
C SER A 16 27.22 37.62 -28.65
N LYS A 17 27.51 37.11 -29.86
CA LYS A 17 26.50 36.54 -30.77
C LYS A 17 25.87 35.27 -30.20
N LYS A 18 26.60 34.49 -29.41
CA LYS A 18 26.04 33.31 -28.72
C LYS A 18 25.05 33.72 -27.65
N ILE A 19 25.25 34.86 -26.99
CA ILE A 19 24.30 35.43 -26.03
C ILE A 19 22.98 35.75 -26.75
N VAL A 20 23.05 36.45 -27.89
CA VAL A 20 21.85 36.78 -28.68
C VAL A 20 21.07 35.54 -29.08
N ALA A 21 21.74 34.49 -29.48
CA ALA A 21 21.06 33.22 -29.80
C ALA A 21 20.33 32.61 -28.57
N ALA A 22 20.94 32.68 -27.38
CA ALA A 22 20.38 32.19 -26.15
C ALA A 22 19.19 33.03 -25.66
N VAL A 23 19.28 34.36 -25.71
CA VAL A 23 18.18 35.23 -25.24
C VAL A 23 17.00 35.23 -26.20
N ASN A 24 17.23 35.09 -27.51
CA ASN A 24 16.14 34.93 -28.48
C ASN A 24 15.32 33.65 -28.25
N LYS A 25 15.94 32.55 -27.82
CA LYS A 25 15.22 31.33 -27.40
C LYS A 25 14.34 31.58 -26.19
N SER A 26 14.79 32.41 -25.24
CA SER A 26 13.99 32.76 -24.06
C SER A 26 12.84 33.72 -24.38
N ALA A 27 13.06 34.66 -25.28
CA ALA A 27 12.05 35.58 -25.81
C ALA A 27 10.94 34.79 -26.57
N ALA A 28 11.33 33.85 -27.41
CA ALA A 28 10.40 33.02 -28.18
C ALA A 28 9.44 32.21 -27.29
N ARG A 29 9.84 31.82 -26.08
CA ARG A 29 8.97 31.10 -25.12
C ARG A 29 7.80 31.95 -24.64
N ILE A 30 7.92 33.25 -24.62
CA ILE A 30 6.88 34.20 -24.26
C ILE A 30 6.33 34.95 -25.46
N LEU A 31 6.53 34.41 -26.65
CA LEU A 31 6.11 34.97 -27.94
C LEU A 31 6.62 36.39 -28.20
N TYR A 32 7.81 36.75 -27.63
CA TYR A 32 8.46 38.02 -27.84
C TYR A 32 9.57 37.86 -28.89
N LYS A 33 9.76 38.87 -29.75
CA LYS A 33 10.78 38.91 -30.77
C LYS A 33 11.56 40.22 -30.60
N PHE A 34 12.86 40.13 -30.32
CA PHE A 34 13.73 41.28 -30.25
C PHE A 34 13.90 41.95 -31.62
N SER A 35 13.93 43.28 -31.61
CA SER A 35 14.40 44.10 -32.74
C SER A 35 15.91 44.04 -32.86
N ASP A 36 16.46 44.45 -34.04
CA ASP A 36 17.89 44.48 -34.25
C ASP A 36 18.60 45.43 -33.28
N LYS A 37 17.96 46.56 -32.92
CA LYS A 37 18.49 47.54 -31.93
C LYS A 37 18.59 46.95 -30.52
N GLU A 38 17.60 46.16 -30.14
CA GLU A 38 17.61 45.48 -28.82
C GLU A 38 18.67 44.40 -28.77
N ASN A 39 18.83 43.59 -29.82
CA ASN A 39 19.89 42.61 -29.93
C ASN A 39 21.28 43.26 -29.88
N GLU A 40 21.45 44.38 -30.58
CA GLU A 40 22.69 45.17 -30.57
C GLU A 40 23.01 45.75 -29.18
N PHE A 41 21.97 46.23 -28.47
CA PHE A 41 22.10 46.70 -27.09
C PHE A 41 22.56 45.58 -26.17
N ILE A 42 21.95 44.38 -26.25
CA ILE A 42 22.30 43.21 -25.43
C ILE A 42 23.75 42.79 -25.67
N CYS A 43 24.20 42.75 -26.92
CA CYS A 43 25.61 42.47 -27.27
C CYS A 43 26.56 43.47 -26.61
N ARG A 44 26.35 44.76 -26.88
CA ARG A 44 27.18 45.81 -26.35
C ARG A 44 27.23 45.86 -24.83
N PHE A 45 26.06 45.70 -24.19
CA PHE A 45 25.99 45.64 -22.73
C PHE A 45 26.80 44.46 -22.16
N ALA A 46 26.70 43.26 -22.78
CA ALA A 46 27.46 42.10 -22.36
C ALA A 46 28.96 42.27 -22.56
N GLU A 47 29.40 42.89 -23.65
CA GLU A 47 30.82 43.20 -23.95
C GLU A 47 31.38 44.18 -22.93
N GLU A 48 30.73 45.34 -22.75
CA GLU A 48 31.15 46.39 -21.82
C GLU A 48 31.26 45.87 -20.36
N HIS A 49 30.30 45.09 -19.92
CA HIS A 49 30.29 44.56 -18.54
C HIS A 49 31.28 43.40 -18.36
N ALA A 50 31.50 42.58 -19.37
CA ALA A 50 32.52 41.54 -19.33
C ALA A 50 33.94 42.18 -19.26
N GLU A 51 34.20 43.24 -20.03
CA GLU A 51 35.44 43.99 -19.99
C GLU A 51 35.66 44.72 -18.64
N ALA A 52 34.55 45.29 -18.08
CA ALA A 52 34.58 45.98 -16.80
C ALA A 52 34.96 45.09 -15.61
N LEU A 53 34.79 43.76 -15.72
CA LEU A 53 35.25 42.82 -14.70
C LEU A 53 36.78 42.73 -14.59
N GLY A 54 37.51 43.18 -15.62
CA GLY A 54 38.98 43.17 -15.64
C GLY A 54 39.62 41.77 -15.55
N LYS A 55 38.85 40.73 -15.89
CA LYS A 55 39.27 39.32 -15.83
C LYS A 55 39.45 38.74 -17.22
N ASN A 56 40.50 37.93 -17.40
CA ASN A 56 40.69 37.17 -18.64
C ASN A 56 39.80 35.91 -18.70
N GLU A 57 39.28 35.46 -17.56
CA GLU A 57 38.39 34.31 -17.43
C GLU A 57 37.16 34.68 -16.58
N ILE A 58 36.00 34.49 -17.14
CA ILE A 58 34.71 34.78 -16.50
C ILE A 58 33.95 33.46 -16.30
N GLN A 59 33.48 33.20 -15.09
CA GLN A 59 32.65 32.01 -14.83
C GLN A 59 31.29 32.17 -15.52
N ILE A 60 30.76 31.09 -16.05
CA ILE A 60 29.46 31.10 -16.75
C ILE A 60 28.32 31.70 -15.89
N GLN A 61 28.40 31.60 -14.56
CA GLN A 61 27.42 32.19 -13.65
C GLN A 61 27.51 33.73 -13.64
N GLU A 62 28.73 34.30 -13.68
CA GLU A 62 28.95 35.75 -13.81
C GLU A 62 28.40 36.25 -15.14
N MET A 63 28.65 35.51 -16.22
CA MET A 63 28.11 35.82 -17.55
C MET A 63 26.56 35.79 -17.56
N HIS A 64 25.93 34.83 -16.90
CA HIS A 64 24.49 34.80 -16.79
C HIS A 64 23.91 36.03 -16.08
N ASN A 65 24.57 36.52 -15.04
CA ASN A 65 24.15 37.73 -14.32
C ASN A 65 24.27 39.00 -15.22
N ILE A 66 25.30 39.07 -16.02
CA ILE A 66 25.47 40.17 -17.01
C ILE A 66 24.32 40.13 -18.04
N VAL A 67 24.02 38.96 -18.60
CA VAL A 67 22.96 38.80 -19.59
C VAL A 67 21.60 39.13 -18.99
N GLU A 68 21.32 38.68 -17.75
CA GLU A 68 20.08 38.99 -17.03
C GLU A 68 19.94 40.51 -16.80
N GLY A 69 21.02 41.20 -16.42
CA GLY A 69 21.06 42.66 -16.29
C GLY A 69 20.78 43.41 -17.59
N ALA A 70 21.24 42.90 -18.73
CA ALA A 70 20.89 43.43 -20.05
C ALA A 70 19.39 43.25 -20.37
N LEU A 71 18.87 42.06 -20.12
CA LEU A 71 17.46 41.72 -20.37
C LEU A 71 16.49 42.49 -19.50
N GLU A 72 16.80 42.71 -18.22
CA GLU A 72 15.97 43.54 -17.31
C GLU A 72 15.78 44.97 -17.84
N ARG A 73 16.80 45.52 -18.53
CA ARG A 73 16.73 46.86 -19.14
C ARG A 73 15.97 46.90 -20.44
N VAL A 74 15.96 45.79 -21.18
CA VAL A 74 15.26 45.70 -22.48
C VAL A 74 13.83 45.23 -22.33
N ASN A 75 13.62 44.10 -21.63
CA ASN A 75 12.32 43.54 -21.40
C ASN A 75 12.33 42.64 -20.16
N PRO A 76 11.78 43.10 -19.02
CA PRO A 76 11.75 42.35 -17.76
C PRO A 76 11.02 40.99 -17.85
N ALA A 77 10.03 40.86 -18.75
CA ALA A 77 9.34 39.57 -18.96
C ALA A 77 10.25 38.52 -19.60
N VAL A 78 11.13 38.97 -20.56
CA VAL A 78 12.14 38.09 -21.16
C VAL A 78 13.24 37.76 -20.14
N ALA A 79 13.65 38.72 -19.30
CA ALA A 79 14.60 38.49 -18.22
C ALA A 79 14.08 37.42 -17.27
N LYS A 80 12.81 37.51 -16.88
CA LYS A 80 12.12 36.49 -16.08
C LYS A 80 12.12 35.11 -16.77
N SER A 81 11.73 35.04 -18.04
CA SER A 81 11.74 33.79 -18.83
C SER A 81 13.13 33.17 -18.92
N TYR A 82 14.17 33.99 -19.05
CA TYR A 82 15.57 33.56 -19.07
C TYR A 82 16.03 33.00 -17.72
N ARG A 83 15.68 33.69 -16.64
CA ARG A 83 15.97 33.28 -15.25
C ARG A 83 15.24 31.99 -14.88
N ASP A 84 13.95 31.90 -15.19
CA ASP A 84 13.11 30.73 -14.90
C ASP A 84 13.65 29.49 -15.62
N TYR A 85 14.07 29.62 -16.88
CA TYR A 85 14.69 28.52 -17.61
C TYR A 85 16.04 28.09 -17.06
N ARG A 86 16.85 29.04 -16.66
CA ARG A 86 18.15 28.77 -16.01
C ARG A 86 17.97 28.05 -14.69
N ASN A 87 17.04 28.51 -13.87
CA ASN A 87 16.71 27.90 -12.58
C ASN A 87 16.13 26.49 -12.78
N TYR A 88 15.22 26.30 -13.71
CA TYR A 88 14.69 24.99 -14.09
C TYR A 88 15.82 24.00 -14.46
N LYS A 89 16.80 24.46 -15.26
CA LYS A 89 17.93 23.62 -15.65
C LYS A 89 18.84 23.27 -14.46
N LEU A 90 19.06 24.20 -13.54
CA LEU A 90 19.79 23.95 -12.31
C LEU A 90 19.06 22.97 -11.40
N ASP A 91 17.77 23.19 -11.17
CA ASP A 91 16.92 22.29 -10.37
C ASP A 91 16.91 20.88 -10.96
N PHE A 92 16.88 20.75 -12.29
CA PHE A 92 16.95 19.44 -12.94
C PHE A 92 18.29 18.74 -12.72
N ILE A 93 19.41 19.49 -12.78
CA ILE A 93 20.74 18.92 -12.50
C ILE A 93 20.80 18.42 -11.05
N HIS A 94 20.36 19.23 -10.08
CA HIS A 94 20.32 18.82 -8.68
C HIS A 94 19.44 17.58 -8.46
N MET A 95 18.27 17.55 -9.10
CA MET A 95 17.39 16.37 -9.06
C MET A 95 18.12 15.11 -9.57
N MET A 96 18.86 15.21 -10.67
CA MET A 96 19.60 14.06 -11.21
C MET A 96 20.80 13.67 -10.35
N ASP A 97 21.46 14.61 -9.69
CA ASP A 97 22.52 14.33 -8.73
C ASP A 97 21.98 13.60 -7.50
N ASP A 98 20.82 13.98 -7.00
CA ASP A 98 20.13 13.29 -5.92
C ASP A 98 19.74 11.85 -6.31
N VAL A 99 19.16 11.67 -7.50
CA VAL A 99 18.82 10.34 -8.05
C VAL A 99 20.08 9.49 -8.19
N TYR A 100 21.18 10.06 -8.70
CA TYR A 100 22.46 9.36 -8.83
C TYR A 100 22.99 8.89 -7.48
N THR A 101 23.04 9.79 -6.49
CA THR A 101 23.56 9.50 -5.15
C THR A 101 22.76 8.37 -4.47
N LYS A 102 21.43 8.47 -4.50
CA LYS A 102 20.55 7.41 -3.96
C LYS A 102 20.68 6.10 -4.72
N SER A 103 20.84 6.16 -6.04
CA SER A 103 21.06 4.96 -6.87
C SER A 103 22.35 4.23 -6.52
N GLN A 104 23.42 4.96 -6.18
CA GLN A 104 24.67 4.34 -5.70
C GLN A 104 24.46 3.68 -4.33
N ALA A 105 23.75 4.32 -3.41
CA ALA A 105 23.41 3.73 -2.11
C ALA A 105 22.62 2.41 -2.29
N ILE A 106 21.58 2.40 -3.12
CA ILE A 106 20.78 1.20 -3.43
C ILE A 106 21.65 0.07 -4.03
N ARG A 107 22.58 0.42 -4.94
CA ARG A 107 23.45 -0.58 -5.59
C ARG A 107 24.42 -1.26 -4.64
N TYR A 108 25.00 -0.54 -3.70
CA TYR A 108 26.10 -1.00 -2.86
C TYR A 108 25.67 -1.36 -1.43
N ILE A 109 24.67 -0.68 -0.88
CA ILE A 109 24.21 -0.85 0.50
C ILE A 109 22.87 -1.58 0.55
N GLY A 110 21.95 -1.31 -0.41
CA GLY A 110 20.58 -1.78 -0.43
C GLY A 110 19.60 -0.78 0.17
N ASP A 111 18.35 -1.21 0.33
CA ASP A 111 17.26 -0.41 0.89
C ASP A 111 16.52 -1.25 1.94
N LYS A 112 16.25 -0.65 3.10
CA LYS A 112 15.51 -1.23 4.23
C LYS A 112 14.21 -0.46 4.53
N SER A 113 13.74 0.36 3.61
CA SER A 113 12.52 1.16 3.79
C SER A 113 11.23 0.35 3.63
N ASN A 114 11.30 -0.77 2.90
CA ASN A 114 10.18 -1.67 2.67
C ASN A 114 10.55 -3.12 3.00
N ALA A 115 9.92 -3.66 4.05
CA ALA A 115 10.16 -5.04 4.51
C ALA A 115 9.77 -6.12 3.47
N ASN A 116 8.90 -5.78 2.52
CA ASN A 116 8.44 -6.70 1.46
C ASN A 116 9.38 -6.79 0.24
N THR A 117 10.54 -6.15 0.28
CA THR A 117 11.51 -6.16 -0.80
C THR A 117 12.83 -6.82 -0.39
N ASP A 118 13.46 -7.52 -1.33
CA ASP A 118 14.82 -8.04 -1.18
C ASP A 118 15.77 -7.23 -2.07
N SER A 119 16.39 -6.21 -1.51
CA SER A 119 17.29 -5.31 -2.24
C SER A 119 18.57 -5.97 -2.74
N ALA A 120 18.84 -7.23 -2.41
CA ALA A 120 19.96 -7.98 -3.00
C ALA A 120 19.69 -8.40 -4.44
N LEU A 121 18.43 -8.60 -4.82
CA LEU A 121 18.04 -9.07 -6.14
C LEU A 121 18.18 -7.99 -7.23
N VAL A 122 18.61 -8.38 -8.43
CA VAL A 122 18.82 -7.46 -9.57
C VAL A 122 17.52 -6.77 -9.98
N ALA A 123 16.40 -7.52 -10.05
CA ALA A 123 15.09 -6.97 -10.40
C ALA A 123 14.66 -5.90 -9.38
N THR A 124 14.83 -6.18 -8.08
CA THR A 124 14.53 -5.25 -7.00
C THR A 124 15.39 -3.98 -7.07
N LYS A 125 16.71 -4.12 -7.28
CA LYS A 125 17.60 -2.95 -7.43
C LYS A 125 17.19 -2.05 -8.59
N ARG A 126 16.84 -2.64 -9.74
CA ARG A 126 16.35 -1.87 -10.90
C ARG A 126 15.09 -1.08 -10.57
N SER A 127 14.14 -1.75 -9.93
CA SER A 127 12.86 -1.13 -9.53
C SER A 127 13.07 0.00 -8.53
N LEU A 128 13.88 -0.20 -7.50
CA LEU A 128 14.19 0.82 -6.50
C LEU A 128 14.84 2.06 -7.12
N ILE A 129 15.80 1.88 -8.05
CA ILE A 129 16.44 3.01 -8.76
C ILE A 129 15.42 3.76 -9.63
N PHE A 130 14.56 3.02 -10.36
CA PHE A 130 13.49 3.64 -11.15
C PHE A 130 12.48 4.38 -10.28
N ASN A 131 12.15 3.83 -9.12
CA ASN A 131 11.27 4.47 -8.14
C ASN A 131 11.82 5.80 -7.63
N GLU A 132 13.13 5.93 -7.40
CA GLU A 132 13.72 7.22 -7.01
C GLU A 132 13.59 8.27 -8.12
N LEU A 133 13.79 7.90 -9.39
CA LEU A 133 13.53 8.79 -10.51
C LEU A 133 12.07 9.23 -10.58
N ASN A 134 11.13 8.29 -10.53
CA ASN A 134 9.69 8.60 -10.58
C ASN A 134 9.24 9.49 -9.42
N LYS A 135 9.77 9.28 -8.23
CA LYS A 135 9.51 10.09 -7.05
C LYS A 135 9.91 11.56 -7.26
N GLU A 136 11.09 11.80 -7.85
CA GLU A 136 11.53 13.15 -8.17
C GLU A 136 10.69 13.77 -9.31
N LEU A 137 10.29 12.99 -10.31
CA LEU A 137 9.36 13.44 -11.35
C LEU A 137 7.99 13.82 -10.77
N TYR A 138 7.44 13.00 -9.86
CA TYR A 138 6.21 13.31 -9.14
C TYR A 138 6.31 14.63 -8.38
N ARG A 139 7.38 14.83 -7.63
CA ARG A 139 7.65 16.05 -6.86
C ARG A 139 7.78 17.29 -7.74
N LYS A 140 8.45 17.16 -8.89
CA LYS A 140 8.72 18.26 -9.79
C LYS A 140 7.52 18.68 -10.64
N PHE A 141 6.75 17.72 -11.15
CA PHE A 141 5.72 17.98 -12.16
C PHE A 141 4.29 17.90 -11.66
N PHE A 142 4.04 17.18 -10.56
CA PHE A 142 2.71 16.98 -10.02
C PHE A 142 2.42 17.83 -8.77
N MET A 143 3.40 17.96 -7.88
CA MET A 143 3.23 18.71 -6.63
C MET A 143 3.46 20.22 -6.84
N ASN A 144 2.69 21.02 -6.11
CA ASN A 144 2.99 22.44 -5.98
C ASN A 144 4.01 22.69 -4.86
N ARG A 145 4.50 23.94 -4.77
CA ARG A 145 5.55 24.32 -3.82
C ARG A 145 5.15 24.11 -2.36
N ASN A 146 3.89 24.42 -2.01
CA ASN A 146 3.39 24.30 -0.62
C ASN A 146 3.25 22.83 -0.22
N GLU A 147 2.76 21.97 -1.11
CA GLU A 147 2.66 20.53 -0.90
C GLU A 147 4.04 19.89 -0.72
N LEU A 148 4.99 20.26 -1.59
CA LEU A 148 6.37 19.79 -1.48
C LEU A 148 7.00 20.20 -0.15
N GLN A 149 6.79 21.45 0.28
CA GLN A 149 7.29 21.94 1.55
C GLN A 149 6.64 21.22 2.73
N ALA A 150 5.30 21.05 2.71
CA ALA A 150 4.57 20.32 3.75
C ALA A 150 5.05 18.87 3.91
N CYS A 151 5.39 18.20 2.80
CA CYS A 151 5.99 16.86 2.84
C CYS A 151 7.42 16.86 3.40
N LYS A 152 8.25 17.84 3.02
CA LYS A 152 9.64 17.97 3.51
C LYS A 152 9.67 18.25 5.01
N ASP A 153 8.79 19.12 5.47
CA ASP A 153 8.68 19.50 6.88
C ASP A 153 8.05 18.39 7.73
N GLY A 154 7.24 17.51 7.12
CA GLY A 154 6.64 16.36 7.79
C GLY A 154 5.21 16.58 8.30
N TYR A 155 4.49 17.59 7.82
CA TYR A 155 3.07 17.80 8.16
C TYR A 155 2.15 16.81 7.46
N ILE A 156 2.49 16.47 6.21
CA ILE A 156 1.80 15.44 5.43
C ILE A 156 2.80 14.44 4.84
N TYR A 157 2.33 13.24 4.58
CA TYR A 157 3.09 12.21 3.88
C TYR A 157 2.26 11.63 2.74
N ILE A 158 2.75 11.77 1.50
CA ILE A 158 2.13 11.17 0.32
C ILE A 158 2.73 9.79 0.14
N HIS A 159 1.89 8.76 0.29
CA HIS A 159 2.31 7.38 0.11
C HIS A 159 2.59 7.07 -1.36
N ASP A 160 3.60 6.23 -1.60
CA ASP A 160 3.92 5.64 -2.89
C ASP A 160 4.12 6.67 -4.03
N GLN A 161 4.80 7.80 -3.74
CA GLN A 161 5.04 8.87 -4.72
C GLN A 161 5.64 8.36 -6.03
N SER A 162 6.45 7.30 -5.99
CA SER A 162 7.11 6.71 -7.15
C SER A 162 6.16 6.07 -8.17
N ALA A 163 4.95 5.69 -7.74
CA ALA A 163 4.01 4.95 -8.58
C ALA A 163 2.69 5.69 -8.87
N ARG A 164 2.42 6.79 -8.16
CA ARG A 164 1.14 7.51 -8.24
C ARG A 164 0.83 8.15 -9.59
N LEU A 165 1.83 8.36 -10.44
CA LEU A 165 1.63 8.88 -11.80
C LEU A 165 1.23 7.79 -12.79
N ASP A 166 1.45 6.52 -12.46
CA ASP A 166 1.34 5.44 -13.43
C ASP A 166 0.11 4.56 -13.20
N THR A 167 -0.35 4.40 -11.94
CA THR A 167 -1.40 3.43 -11.62
C THR A 167 -2.06 3.70 -10.25
N MET A 168 -3.05 2.87 -9.91
CA MET A 168 -3.79 2.91 -8.64
C MET A 168 -3.07 2.12 -7.53
N ASN A 169 -3.58 2.25 -6.29
CA ASN A 169 -3.09 1.58 -5.09
C ASN A 169 -3.68 0.16 -4.95
N CYS A 170 -4.37 -0.13 -3.85
CA CYS A 170 -4.93 -1.44 -3.53
C CYS A 170 -6.29 -1.68 -4.19
N CYS A 171 -6.62 -2.92 -4.51
CA CYS A 171 -7.90 -3.28 -5.14
C CYS A 171 -8.57 -4.51 -4.53
N LEU A 172 -9.88 -4.61 -4.77
CA LEU A 172 -10.67 -5.84 -4.68
C LEU A 172 -10.93 -6.31 -6.11
N PHE A 173 -10.13 -7.24 -6.60
CA PHE A 173 -10.21 -7.66 -8.00
C PHE A 173 -11.29 -8.73 -8.21
N ASP A 174 -12.11 -8.57 -9.24
CA ASP A 174 -13.15 -9.54 -9.60
C ASP A 174 -12.58 -10.67 -10.47
N VAL A 175 -11.92 -11.63 -9.81
CA VAL A 175 -11.38 -12.81 -10.47
C VAL A 175 -12.51 -13.67 -11.06
N ALA A 176 -13.66 -13.76 -10.39
CA ALA A 176 -14.78 -14.55 -10.88
C ALA A 176 -15.29 -14.06 -12.24
N SER A 177 -15.44 -12.75 -12.38
CA SER A 177 -15.87 -12.12 -13.63
C SER A 177 -14.88 -12.39 -14.78
N VAL A 178 -13.58 -12.26 -14.50
CA VAL A 178 -12.54 -12.51 -15.53
C VAL A 178 -12.45 -13.97 -15.93
N LEU A 179 -12.55 -14.91 -14.98
CA LEU A 179 -12.50 -16.35 -15.27
C LEU A 179 -13.70 -16.84 -16.08
N SER A 180 -14.88 -16.26 -15.84
CA SER A 180 -16.13 -16.72 -16.44
C SER A 180 -16.19 -16.34 -17.93
N GLY A 181 -16.33 -17.35 -18.80
CA GLY A 181 -16.44 -17.14 -20.25
C GLY A 181 -15.13 -16.99 -21.00
N GLY A 182 -14.00 -16.90 -20.29
CA GLY A 182 -12.69 -16.66 -20.86
C GLY A 182 -12.36 -15.18 -21.10
N PHE A 183 -11.11 -14.88 -21.41
CA PHE A 183 -10.58 -13.51 -21.55
C PHE A 183 -9.33 -13.48 -22.44
N GLU A 184 -8.94 -12.29 -22.90
CA GLU A 184 -7.70 -12.07 -23.62
C GLU A 184 -6.61 -11.53 -22.70
N MET A 185 -5.42 -12.12 -22.74
CA MET A 185 -4.23 -11.66 -22.03
C MET A 185 -2.97 -11.89 -22.88
N GLY A 186 -2.20 -10.82 -23.10
CA GLY A 186 -0.96 -10.92 -23.88
C GLY A 186 -1.14 -11.40 -25.32
N ASN A 187 -2.22 -11.03 -26.00
CA ASN A 187 -2.62 -11.47 -27.33
C ASN A 187 -2.95 -12.98 -27.43
N VAL A 188 -3.27 -13.62 -26.30
CA VAL A 188 -3.70 -15.01 -26.24
C VAL A 188 -5.05 -15.09 -25.55
N TRP A 189 -5.98 -15.85 -26.14
CA TRP A 189 -7.27 -16.14 -25.55
C TRP A 189 -7.15 -17.25 -24.52
N TYR A 190 -7.55 -16.96 -23.29
CA TYR A 190 -7.67 -17.93 -22.19
C TYR A 190 -9.11 -18.41 -22.13
N ASN A 191 -9.33 -19.69 -22.36
CA ASN A 191 -10.66 -20.29 -22.20
C ASN A 191 -11.02 -20.40 -20.72
N GLU A 192 -12.32 -20.36 -20.42
CA GLU A 192 -12.79 -20.66 -19.07
C GLU A 192 -12.30 -22.05 -18.60
N PRO A 193 -11.72 -22.17 -17.40
CA PRO A 193 -11.24 -23.44 -16.87
C PRO A 193 -12.33 -24.51 -16.79
N LYS A 194 -11.97 -25.76 -17.13
CA LYS A 194 -12.87 -26.91 -17.06
C LYS A 194 -12.61 -27.79 -15.85
N THR A 195 -11.53 -27.54 -15.11
CA THR A 195 -11.11 -28.29 -13.93
C THR A 195 -10.54 -27.34 -12.89
N LEU A 196 -10.47 -27.79 -11.64
CA LEU A 196 -9.96 -26.99 -10.53
C LEU A 196 -8.46 -26.69 -10.65
N ASP A 197 -7.66 -27.66 -11.07
CA ASP A 197 -6.22 -27.49 -11.28
C ASP A 197 -5.92 -26.40 -12.32
N THR A 198 -6.65 -26.43 -13.45
CA THR A 198 -6.55 -25.38 -14.47
C THR A 198 -7.04 -24.01 -13.94
N ALA A 199 -8.09 -24.00 -13.10
CA ALA A 199 -8.56 -22.75 -12.48
C ALA A 199 -7.51 -22.13 -11.57
N PHE A 200 -6.76 -22.92 -10.81
CA PHE A 200 -5.64 -22.43 -10.01
C PHE A 200 -4.51 -21.83 -10.87
N ASP A 201 -4.16 -22.49 -11.97
CA ASP A 201 -3.11 -21.99 -12.86
C ASP A 201 -3.50 -20.66 -13.50
N VAL A 202 -4.70 -20.58 -14.08
CA VAL A 202 -5.20 -19.36 -14.74
C VAL A 202 -5.41 -18.23 -13.72
N MET A 203 -5.93 -18.54 -12.52
CA MET A 203 -6.04 -17.56 -11.44
C MET A 203 -4.66 -17.01 -11.04
N GLY A 204 -3.65 -17.87 -10.97
CA GLY A 204 -2.28 -17.44 -10.70
C GLY A 204 -1.75 -16.49 -11.77
N ASP A 205 -2.01 -16.76 -13.05
CA ASP A 205 -1.61 -15.90 -14.16
C ASP A 205 -2.33 -14.53 -14.12
N ILE A 206 -3.64 -14.51 -13.85
CA ILE A 206 -4.42 -13.28 -13.66
C ILE A 206 -3.81 -12.44 -12.53
N ILE A 207 -3.56 -13.05 -11.36
CA ILE A 207 -3.00 -12.36 -10.20
C ILE A 207 -1.64 -11.75 -10.53
N LEU A 208 -0.72 -12.54 -11.08
CA LEU A 208 0.64 -12.07 -11.37
C LEU A 208 0.66 -10.98 -12.44
N SER A 209 -0.12 -11.15 -13.51
CA SER A 209 -0.21 -10.15 -14.58
C SER A 209 -0.81 -8.84 -14.10
N THR A 210 -1.92 -8.89 -13.37
CA THR A 210 -2.62 -7.68 -12.89
C THR A 210 -1.87 -6.99 -11.75
N ALA A 211 -1.36 -7.75 -10.78
CA ALA A 211 -0.60 -7.19 -9.66
C ALA A 211 0.69 -6.50 -10.13
N ALA A 212 1.27 -6.89 -11.26
CA ALA A 212 2.41 -6.20 -11.86
C ALA A 212 2.06 -4.81 -12.41
N GLN A 213 0.77 -4.51 -12.65
CA GLN A 213 0.30 -3.23 -13.19
C GLN A 213 -0.22 -2.27 -12.10
N GLN A 214 -0.07 -2.60 -10.83
CA GLN A 214 -0.45 -1.75 -9.70
C GLN A 214 0.66 -1.72 -8.65
N TYR A 215 0.60 -0.80 -7.68
CA TYR A 215 1.63 -0.69 -6.65
C TYR A 215 1.19 -1.13 -5.25
N GLY A 216 -0.11 -1.22 -4.98
CA GLY A 216 -0.65 -1.66 -3.70
C GLY A 216 -1.04 -3.13 -3.66
N GLY A 217 -1.82 -3.51 -2.65
CA GLY A 217 -2.27 -4.87 -2.44
C GLY A 217 -3.36 -5.30 -3.43
N PHE A 218 -3.24 -6.53 -3.89
CA PHE A 218 -4.21 -7.19 -4.77
C PHE A 218 -5.03 -8.18 -3.95
N THR A 219 -6.33 -7.94 -3.78
CA THR A 219 -7.20 -8.81 -3.01
C THR A 219 -8.16 -9.59 -3.89
N VAL A 220 -8.21 -10.91 -3.68
CA VAL A 220 -9.21 -11.82 -4.25
C VAL A 220 -10.26 -12.10 -3.17
N PRO A 221 -11.43 -11.46 -3.24
CA PRO A 221 -12.49 -11.66 -2.26
C PRO A 221 -13.17 -13.03 -2.41
N GLU A 222 -13.50 -13.68 -1.28
CA GLU A 222 -14.30 -14.90 -1.21
C GLU A 222 -13.81 -16.02 -2.15
N VAL A 223 -12.50 -16.30 -2.10
CA VAL A 223 -11.83 -17.24 -3.00
C VAL A 223 -12.37 -18.67 -2.93
N ASP A 224 -12.92 -19.07 -1.78
CA ASP A 224 -13.62 -20.33 -1.57
C ASP A 224 -14.83 -20.48 -2.50
N LYS A 225 -15.63 -19.42 -2.62
CA LYS A 225 -16.78 -19.38 -3.54
C LYS A 225 -16.37 -19.32 -5.01
N ILE A 226 -15.25 -18.63 -5.33
CA ILE A 226 -14.74 -18.54 -6.70
C ILE A 226 -14.30 -19.92 -7.22
N LEU A 227 -13.64 -20.72 -6.39
CA LEU A 227 -13.08 -22.01 -6.79
C LEU A 227 -14.08 -23.18 -6.73
N ALA A 228 -15.14 -23.08 -5.91
CA ALA A 228 -16.12 -24.16 -5.74
C ALA A 228 -16.79 -24.64 -7.04
N PRO A 229 -17.18 -23.78 -8.00
CA PRO A 229 -17.73 -24.25 -9.29
C PRO A 229 -16.74 -25.10 -10.11
N TYR A 230 -15.47 -24.76 -10.07
CA TYR A 230 -14.41 -25.52 -10.77
C TYR A 230 -14.11 -26.84 -10.04
N ALA A 231 -14.20 -26.87 -8.72
CA ALA A 231 -14.13 -28.10 -7.94
C ALA A 231 -15.28 -29.04 -8.26
N GLN A 232 -16.50 -28.50 -8.47
CA GLN A 232 -17.63 -29.30 -8.93
C GLN A 232 -17.37 -29.90 -10.31
N LYS A 233 -16.84 -29.12 -11.27
CA LYS A 233 -16.47 -29.63 -12.60
C LYS A 233 -15.42 -30.77 -12.51
N SER A 234 -14.39 -30.61 -11.67
CA SER A 234 -13.41 -31.67 -11.42
C SER A 234 -14.04 -32.91 -10.78
N TYR A 235 -14.90 -32.72 -9.80
CA TYR A 235 -15.64 -33.81 -9.14
C TYR A 235 -16.45 -34.63 -10.14
N ASP A 236 -17.26 -33.98 -10.96
CA ASP A 236 -18.09 -34.65 -11.98
C ASP A 236 -17.22 -35.40 -13.00
N LYS A 237 -16.09 -34.80 -13.42
CA LYS A 237 -15.10 -35.48 -14.28
C LYS A 237 -14.57 -36.76 -13.64
N TYR A 238 -14.17 -36.71 -12.37
CA TYR A 238 -13.61 -37.88 -11.69
C TYR A 238 -14.63 -38.95 -11.39
N ILE A 239 -15.90 -38.62 -11.15
CA ILE A 239 -17.01 -39.60 -11.08
C ILE A 239 -17.10 -40.35 -12.41
N GLN A 240 -17.18 -39.61 -13.53
CA GLN A 240 -17.31 -40.21 -14.85
C GLN A 240 -16.07 -41.08 -15.22
N GLU A 241 -14.87 -40.61 -14.88
CA GLU A 241 -13.62 -41.34 -15.09
C GLU A 241 -13.61 -42.67 -14.32
N PHE A 242 -13.95 -42.66 -13.02
CA PHE A 242 -14.01 -43.85 -12.21
C PHE A 242 -15.03 -44.84 -12.76
N LEU A 243 -16.26 -44.39 -13.06
CA LEU A 243 -17.31 -45.25 -13.60
C LEU A 243 -16.99 -45.84 -14.97
N LYS A 244 -16.24 -45.11 -15.80
CA LYS A 244 -15.80 -45.60 -17.13
C LYS A 244 -14.80 -46.73 -17.04
N TYR A 245 -13.90 -46.74 -16.04
CA TYR A 245 -12.78 -47.69 -15.95
C TYR A 245 -12.98 -48.72 -14.83
N SER A 246 -14.04 -48.67 -14.02
CA SER A 246 -14.37 -49.66 -12.99
C SER A 246 -15.33 -50.71 -13.52
N ASP A 247 -15.23 -51.93 -12.97
CA ASP A 247 -16.11 -53.02 -13.33
C ASP A 247 -17.53 -52.74 -12.85
N GLU A 248 -18.51 -52.93 -13.73
CA GLU A 248 -19.93 -52.68 -13.45
C GLU A 248 -20.51 -53.60 -12.39
N SER A 249 -19.92 -54.76 -12.16
CA SER A 249 -20.36 -55.75 -11.15
C SER A 249 -19.90 -55.40 -9.72
N TRP A 250 -19.07 -54.39 -9.52
CA TRP A 250 -18.57 -54.05 -8.20
C TRP A 250 -19.70 -53.54 -7.26
N SER A 251 -19.84 -54.22 -6.14
CA SER A 251 -20.73 -53.73 -5.06
C SER A 251 -20.21 -52.41 -4.52
N GLY A 252 -21.09 -51.43 -4.36
CA GLY A 252 -20.75 -50.08 -3.85
C GLY A 252 -19.90 -49.24 -4.84
N ARG A 253 -20.05 -49.50 -6.14
CA ARG A 253 -19.31 -48.81 -7.21
C ARG A 253 -19.51 -47.30 -7.21
N GLU A 254 -20.77 -46.86 -6.97
CA GLU A 254 -21.09 -45.43 -6.91
C GLU A 254 -20.50 -44.76 -5.68
N GLU A 255 -20.57 -45.38 -4.51
CA GLU A 255 -19.97 -44.87 -3.29
C GLU A 255 -18.46 -44.73 -3.41
N ARG A 256 -17.78 -45.72 -4.02
CA ARG A 256 -16.34 -45.68 -4.30
C ARG A 256 -15.99 -44.60 -5.32
N ALA A 257 -16.85 -44.34 -6.32
CA ALA A 257 -16.66 -43.25 -7.27
C ALA A 257 -16.71 -41.90 -6.56
N ILE A 258 -17.62 -41.72 -5.62
CA ILE A 258 -17.74 -40.52 -4.79
C ILE A 258 -16.48 -40.32 -3.93
N GLU A 259 -16.04 -41.36 -3.22
CA GLU A 259 -14.80 -41.30 -2.41
C GLU A 259 -13.58 -40.97 -3.26
N TYR A 260 -13.41 -41.64 -4.40
CA TYR A 260 -12.32 -41.36 -5.34
C TYR A 260 -12.34 -39.92 -5.84
N ALA A 261 -13.49 -39.42 -6.26
CA ALA A 261 -13.61 -38.05 -6.77
C ALA A 261 -13.34 -37.01 -5.69
N LEU A 262 -13.80 -37.21 -4.47
CA LEU A 262 -13.53 -36.30 -3.35
C LEU A 262 -12.05 -36.28 -2.96
N ASP A 263 -11.38 -37.45 -2.93
CA ASP A 263 -9.93 -37.53 -2.68
C ASP A 263 -9.14 -36.78 -3.78
N LYS A 264 -9.53 -36.93 -5.05
CA LYS A 264 -8.90 -36.24 -6.17
C LYS A 264 -9.09 -34.71 -6.08
N VAL A 265 -10.30 -34.23 -5.84
CA VAL A 265 -10.59 -32.81 -5.70
C VAL A 265 -9.84 -32.22 -4.50
N ARG A 266 -9.76 -32.94 -3.39
CA ARG A 266 -8.98 -32.51 -2.24
C ARG A 266 -7.50 -32.33 -2.60
N ARG A 267 -6.92 -33.28 -3.33
CA ARG A 267 -5.53 -33.16 -3.81
C ARG A 267 -5.33 -31.99 -4.77
N GLU A 268 -6.28 -31.72 -5.67
CA GLU A 268 -6.22 -30.54 -6.54
C GLU A 268 -6.21 -29.23 -5.71
N PHE A 269 -7.03 -29.13 -4.65
CA PHE A 269 -6.97 -27.99 -3.74
C PHE A 269 -5.62 -27.86 -3.05
N ASP A 270 -5.11 -28.93 -2.44
CA ASP A 270 -3.85 -28.91 -1.69
C ASP A 270 -2.67 -28.54 -2.59
N GLN A 271 -2.61 -29.11 -3.80
CA GLN A 271 -1.57 -28.80 -4.78
C GLN A 271 -1.73 -27.40 -5.39
N GLY A 272 -2.95 -27.00 -5.67
CA GLY A 272 -3.26 -25.66 -6.20
C GLY A 272 -2.86 -24.57 -5.23
N TRP A 273 -3.21 -24.71 -3.95
CA TRP A 273 -2.80 -23.75 -2.92
C TRP A 273 -1.29 -23.72 -2.71
N GLN A 274 -0.64 -24.88 -2.70
CA GLN A 274 0.84 -24.93 -2.65
C GLN A 274 1.47 -24.22 -3.87
N GLY A 275 0.91 -24.41 -5.05
CA GLY A 275 1.36 -23.73 -6.26
C GLY A 275 1.17 -22.21 -6.20
N ILE A 276 0.06 -21.74 -5.67
CA ILE A 276 -0.17 -20.30 -5.44
C ILE A 276 0.82 -19.75 -4.41
N GLU A 277 1.05 -20.43 -3.29
CA GLU A 277 2.06 -19.99 -2.32
C GLU A 277 3.46 -19.87 -2.94
N TYR A 278 3.87 -20.80 -3.78
CA TYR A 278 5.15 -20.70 -4.50
C TYR A 278 5.21 -19.48 -5.43
N LYS A 279 4.15 -19.26 -6.23
CA LYS A 279 4.07 -18.12 -7.15
C LYS A 279 4.12 -16.78 -6.41
N LEU A 280 3.49 -16.67 -5.24
CA LEU A 280 3.39 -15.41 -4.50
C LEU A 280 4.59 -15.09 -3.60
N ASN A 281 5.41 -16.10 -3.24
CA ASN A 281 6.57 -15.92 -2.36
C ASN A 281 7.90 -15.91 -3.14
N THR A 282 7.86 -15.49 -4.39
CA THR A 282 9.05 -15.27 -5.22
C THR A 282 8.91 -13.96 -6.01
N VAL A 283 10.05 -13.36 -6.36
CA VAL A 283 10.10 -12.21 -7.26
C VAL A 283 9.96 -12.72 -8.69
N GLY A 284 8.73 -12.83 -9.16
CA GLY A 284 8.39 -13.40 -10.47
C GLY A 284 8.37 -12.39 -11.62
N SER A 285 8.58 -11.10 -11.37
CA SER A 285 8.50 -10.04 -12.37
C SER A 285 9.64 -9.03 -12.26
N SER A 286 9.81 -8.20 -13.30
CA SER A 286 10.75 -7.07 -13.29
C SER A 286 10.39 -5.96 -12.32
N ARG A 287 9.21 -5.98 -11.74
CA ARG A 287 8.78 -5.07 -10.66
C ARG A 287 9.67 -5.18 -9.41
N GLY A 288 10.24 -6.37 -9.15
CA GLY A 288 11.28 -6.57 -8.15
C GLY A 288 10.80 -6.69 -6.71
N ASP A 289 9.50 -6.77 -6.46
CA ASP A 289 8.89 -7.07 -5.16
C ASP A 289 8.08 -8.38 -5.21
N TYR A 290 7.70 -8.87 -4.03
CA TYR A 290 6.73 -9.94 -3.93
C TYR A 290 5.34 -9.41 -4.28
N PRO A 291 4.51 -10.17 -5.04
CA PRO A 291 3.12 -9.80 -5.26
C PRO A 291 2.38 -9.72 -3.91
N PHE A 292 1.93 -8.53 -3.51
CA PHE A 292 1.20 -8.35 -2.26
C PHE A 292 -0.26 -8.79 -2.42
N VAL A 293 -0.50 -10.09 -2.26
CA VAL A 293 -1.81 -10.70 -2.50
C VAL A 293 -2.51 -11.05 -1.19
N THR A 294 -3.76 -10.66 -1.09
CA THR A 294 -4.68 -11.04 -0.02
C THR A 294 -5.80 -11.90 -0.59
N VAL A 295 -6.19 -12.93 0.12
CA VAL A 295 -7.40 -13.73 -0.18
C VAL A 295 -8.33 -13.70 1.01
N THR A 296 -9.65 -13.61 0.77
CA THR A 296 -10.64 -13.77 1.83
C THR A 296 -11.43 -15.06 1.63
N LEU A 297 -11.84 -15.70 2.70
CA LEU A 297 -12.52 -16.99 2.71
C LEU A 297 -13.40 -17.16 3.95
N GLY A 298 -14.17 -18.23 4.01
CA GLY A 298 -14.85 -18.72 5.21
C GLY A 298 -16.36 -18.62 5.17
N LEU A 299 -16.96 -17.77 4.34
CA LEU A 299 -18.43 -17.62 4.28
C LEU A 299 -19.14 -18.69 3.45
N GLY A 300 -18.40 -19.43 2.64
CA GLY A 300 -18.95 -20.54 1.89
C GLY A 300 -19.33 -21.71 2.79
N THR A 301 -20.55 -22.24 2.64
CA THR A 301 -21.08 -23.35 3.45
C THR A 301 -21.24 -24.64 2.65
N GLY A 302 -21.07 -24.58 1.33
CA GLY A 302 -21.09 -25.73 0.44
C GLY A 302 -19.89 -26.64 0.63
N ARG A 303 -20.01 -27.91 0.21
CA ARG A 303 -18.95 -28.92 0.35
C ARG A 303 -17.60 -28.44 -0.17
N PHE A 304 -17.55 -27.92 -1.39
CA PHE A 304 -16.30 -27.51 -2.03
C PHE A 304 -15.79 -26.14 -1.54
N GLU A 305 -16.68 -25.26 -1.11
CA GLU A 305 -16.31 -23.99 -0.47
C GLU A 305 -15.60 -24.25 0.87
N LYS A 306 -16.15 -25.13 1.70
CA LYS A 306 -15.51 -25.55 2.95
C LYS A 306 -14.19 -26.28 2.69
N MET A 307 -14.15 -27.17 1.69
CA MET A 307 -12.93 -27.90 1.30
C MET A 307 -11.84 -26.92 0.83
N ALA A 308 -12.18 -25.92 0.03
CA ALA A 308 -11.25 -24.89 -0.40
C ALA A 308 -10.65 -24.12 0.79
N SER A 309 -11.49 -23.69 1.73
CA SER A 309 -11.06 -22.96 2.92
C SER A 309 -10.17 -23.80 3.83
N ILE A 310 -10.58 -25.03 4.16
CA ILE A 310 -9.81 -25.93 5.03
C ILE A 310 -8.48 -26.29 4.38
N SER A 311 -8.46 -26.59 3.06
CA SER A 311 -7.24 -26.94 2.34
C SER A 311 -6.23 -25.80 2.38
N LEU A 312 -6.64 -24.55 2.10
CA LEU A 312 -5.73 -23.40 2.19
C LEU A 312 -5.15 -23.26 3.59
N LEU A 313 -5.99 -23.32 4.62
CA LEU A 313 -5.57 -23.17 6.01
C LEU A 313 -4.58 -24.28 6.43
N GLU A 314 -4.80 -25.51 6.00
CA GLU A 314 -3.92 -26.64 6.31
C GLU A 314 -2.59 -26.57 5.53
N VAL A 315 -2.63 -26.21 4.26
CA VAL A 315 -1.42 -26.01 3.43
C VAL A 315 -0.56 -24.91 4.02
N HIS A 316 -1.18 -23.77 4.36
CA HIS A 316 -0.49 -22.64 4.96
C HIS A 316 0.10 -22.98 6.35
N LYS A 317 -0.69 -23.64 7.20
CA LYS A 317 -0.22 -24.13 8.51
C LYS A 317 0.96 -25.09 8.37
N GLY A 318 0.93 -25.94 7.35
CA GLY A 318 1.98 -26.90 7.06
C GLY A 318 3.30 -26.25 6.63
N GLY A 319 3.27 -25.02 6.15
CA GLY A 319 4.43 -24.27 5.67
C GLY A 319 5.12 -24.90 4.45
N GLN A 320 6.09 -24.16 3.89
CA GLN A 320 6.86 -24.58 2.74
C GLN A 320 8.34 -24.77 3.09
N GLY A 321 9.04 -25.62 2.35
CA GLY A 321 10.46 -25.87 2.56
C GLY A 321 10.85 -27.34 2.55
N LYS A 322 12.10 -27.62 2.90
CA LYS A 322 12.63 -29.00 3.00
C LYS A 322 11.99 -29.75 4.16
N LYS A 323 11.85 -31.08 4.03
CA LYS A 323 11.35 -31.93 5.11
C LYS A 323 12.13 -31.69 6.42
N GLY A 324 11.43 -31.44 7.51
CA GLY A 324 12.01 -31.11 8.82
C GLY A 324 12.48 -29.65 8.99
N ARG A 325 12.30 -28.79 7.95
CA ARG A 325 12.67 -27.37 7.98
C ARG A 325 11.65 -26.52 7.23
N LYS A 326 10.37 -26.86 7.39
CA LYS A 326 9.29 -26.07 6.79
C LYS A 326 9.03 -24.82 7.62
N LYS A 327 8.70 -23.71 6.95
CA LYS A 327 8.35 -22.43 7.54
C LYS A 327 7.06 -21.91 6.94
N PRO A 328 6.27 -21.12 7.68
CA PRO A 328 5.18 -20.36 7.08
C PRO A 328 5.70 -19.45 5.97
N VAL A 329 4.89 -19.24 4.95
CA VAL A 329 5.14 -18.25 3.90
C VAL A 329 4.37 -16.97 4.20
N LEU A 330 4.74 -15.87 3.52
CA LEU A 330 4.12 -14.56 3.77
C LEU A 330 2.84 -14.35 2.99
N PHE A 331 2.75 -14.93 1.78
CA PHE A 331 1.64 -14.74 0.86
C PHE A 331 1.04 -16.06 0.37
N PRO A 332 -0.28 -16.08 0.11
CA PRO A 332 -1.20 -14.96 0.27
C PRO A 332 -1.39 -14.58 1.74
N LYS A 333 -1.65 -13.29 2.01
CA LYS A 333 -2.26 -12.88 3.26
C LYS A 333 -3.67 -13.46 3.29
N ILE A 334 -4.01 -14.17 4.36
CA ILE A 334 -5.30 -14.85 4.50
C ILE A 334 -6.17 -14.05 5.47
N VAL A 335 -7.41 -13.77 5.08
CA VAL A 335 -8.42 -13.13 5.92
C VAL A 335 -9.65 -14.04 6.05
N PHE A 336 -9.97 -14.39 7.26
CA PHE A 336 -11.15 -15.20 7.58
C PHE A 336 -12.35 -14.30 7.83
N LEU A 337 -13.40 -14.48 7.03
CA LEU A 337 -14.65 -13.76 7.15
C LEU A 337 -15.54 -14.49 8.16
N TYR A 338 -15.58 -14.01 9.40
CA TYR A 338 -16.27 -14.66 10.49
C TYR A 338 -17.74 -14.24 10.60
N ASN A 339 -18.65 -15.23 10.63
CA ASN A 339 -20.06 -15.02 10.93
C ASN A 339 -20.50 -16.01 12.00
N GLU A 340 -20.98 -15.52 13.15
CA GLU A 340 -21.42 -16.33 14.29
C GLU A 340 -22.50 -17.33 13.90
N ASN A 341 -23.38 -17.00 12.94
CA ASN A 341 -24.46 -17.88 12.51
C ASN A 341 -24.01 -19.14 11.77
N ILE A 342 -22.78 -19.13 11.23
CA ILE A 342 -22.22 -20.27 10.48
C ILE A 342 -20.93 -20.84 11.11
N HIS A 343 -20.22 -20.08 11.93
CA HIS A 343 -18.95 -20.49 12.56
C HIS A 343 -19.06 -20.67 14.08
N GLY A 344 -20.20 -20.28 14.69
CA GLY A 344 -20.45 -20.46 16.11
C GLY A 344 -20.47 -21.93 16.49
N LYS A 345 -20.47 -22.22 17.81
CA LYS A 345 -20.47 -23.57 18.33
C LYS A 345 -21.70 -24.38 17.83
N GLY A 346 -21.46 -25.55 17.26
CA GLY A 346 -22.48 -26.41 16.68
C GLY A 346 -23.06 -25.91 15.34
N LYS A 347 -22.45 -24.90 14.69
CA LYS A 347 -22.91 -24.40 13.40
C LYS A 347 -22.22 -25.12 12.24
N ILE A 348 -22.77 -24.92 11.02
CA ILE A 348 -22.42 -25.69 9.80
C ILE A 348 -20.95 -25.62 9.40
N SER A 349 -20.25 -24.54 9.72
CA SER A 349 -18.84 -24.31 9.39
C SER A 349 -17.97 -24.08 10.63
N GLU A 350 -18.36 -24.67 11.79
CA GLU A 350 -17.50 -24.68 12.99
C GLU A 350 -16.11 -25.31 12.69
N ASP A 351 -16.09 -26.38 11.88
CA ASP A 351 -14.88 -27.06 11.45
C ASP A 351 -13.92 -26.14 10.67
N VAL A 352 -14.45 -25.28 9.80
CA VAL A 352 -13.66 -24.28 9.06
C VAL A 352 -13.07 -23.23 10.03
N PHE A 353 -13.87 -22.78 11.01
CA PHE A 353 -13.41 -21.87 12.05
C PHE A 353 -12.27 -22.47 12.87
N GLU A 354 -12.42 -23.74 13.31
CA GLU A 354 -11.40 -24.42 14.09
C GLU A 354 -10.10 -24.62 13.31
N ALA A 355 -10.18 -24.94 12.01
CA ALA A 355 -9.00 -24.97 11.13
C ALA A 355 -8.31 -23.62 11.03
N GLY A 356 -9.09 -22.52 10.99
CA GLY A 356 -8.58 -21.16 11.02
C GLY A 356 -7.87 -20.82 12.32
N VAL A 357 -8.42 -21.20 13.48
CA VAL A 357 -7.79 -21.00 14.79
C VAL A 357 -6.47 -21.76 14.87
N ASP A 358 -6.42 -23.01 14.43
CA ASP A 358 -5.21 -23.83 14.38
C ASP A 358 -4.12 -23.20 13.51
N CYS A 359 -4.52 -22.66 12.36
CA CYS A 359 -3.61 -21.98 11.44
C CYS A 359 -3.08 -20.68 12.06
N SER A 360 -3.95 -19.84 12.63
CA SER A 360 -3.55 -18.58 13.29
C SER A 360 -2.60 -18.82 14.46
N ALA A 361 -2.83 -19.85 15.25
CA ALA A 361 -1.98 -20.22 16.38
C ALA A 361 -0.56 -20.60 15.94
N LYS A 362 -0.39 -21.13 14.73
CA LYS A 362 0.90 -21.59 14.20
C LYS A 362 1.61 -20.53 13.33
N THR A 363 0.86 -19.70 12.59
CA THR A 363 1.40 -18.89 11.51
C THR A 363 1.04 -17.40 11.59
N MET A 364 0.25 -17.00 12.58
CA MET A 364 -0.37 -15.68 12.71
C MET A 364 -1.43 -15.35 11.62
N TYR A 365 -1.60 -16.18 10.60
CA TYR A 365 -2.73 -16.11 9.64
C TYR A 365 -3.71 -17.26 9.86
N PRO A 366 -4.99 -17.08 9.54
CA PRO A 366 -5.64 -15.90 8.99
C PRO A 366 -5.77 -14.74 9.99
N ASP A 367 -5.85 -13.49 9.45
CA ASP A 367 -6.48 -12.39 10.16
C ASP A 367 -7.99 -12.56 10.13
N TRP A 368 -8.72 -11.98 11.07
CA TRP A 368 -10.13 -12.25 11.31
C TRP A 368 -10.98 -11.01 11.10
N LEU A 369 -11.98 -11.08 10.22
CA LEU A 369 -12.89 -9.97 9.93
C LEU A 369 -14.33 -10.36 10.30
N SER A 370 -14.95 -9.55 11.17
CA SER A 370 -16.32 -9.81 11.63
C SER A 370 -17.39 -9.44 10.60
N MET A 371 -18.27 -10.42 10.29
CA MET A 371 -19.48 -10.23 9.47
C MET A 371 -20.75 -10.22 10.33
N SER A 372 -20.67 -10.52 11.62
CA SER A 372 -21.84 -10.68 12.52
C SER A 372 -21.78 -9.78 13.76
N GLY A 373 -20.66 -9.11 14.03
CA GLY A 373 -20.48 -8.24 15.18
C GLY A 373 -21.19 -6.89 15.07
N LYS A 374 -20.66 -5.92 15.78
CA LYS A 374 -21.08 -4.51 15.71
C LYS A 374 -20.44 -3.79 14.52
N GLY A 375 -20.91 -2.59 14.24
CA GLY A 375 -20.29 -1.66 13.32
C GLY A 375 -20.69 -1.81 11.86
N TYR A 376 -20.12 -0.93 11.06
CA TYR A 376 -20.49 -0.67 9.69
C TYR A 376 -20.28 -1.89 8.75
N ILE A 377 -19.14 -2.59 8.82
CA ILE A 377 -18.82 -3.72 7.94
C ILE A 377 -19.83 -4.85 8.13
N SER A 378 -20.09 -5.22 9.41
CA SER A 378 -21.08 -6.22 9.75
C SER A 378 -22.50 -5.81 9.38
N SER A 379 -22.83 -4.52 9.50
CA SER A 379 -24.15 -3.99 9.13
C SER A 379 -24.40 -4.09 7.63
N MET A 380 -23.41 -3.77 6.79
CA MET A 380 -23.48 -3.93 5.33
C MET A 380 -23.71 -5.39 4.93
N TYR A 381 -22.99 -6.31 5.56
CA TYR A 381 -23.21 -7.74 5.30
C TYR A 381 -24.60 -8.21 5.74
N LYS A 382 -25.07 -7.81 6.93
CA LYS A 382 -26.41 -8.17 7.43
C LYS A 382 -27.54 -7.63 6.54
N GLN A 383 -27.39 -6.42 6.05
CA GLN A 383 -28.44 -5.75 5.27
C GLN A 383 -28.46 -6.20 3.80
N TYR A 384 -27.29 -6.34 3.18
CA TYR A 384 -27.18 -6.54 1.72
C TYR A 384 -26.53 -7.88 1.31
N GLY A 385 -26.01 -8.65 2.27
CA GLY A 385 -25.22 -9.84 1.95
C GLY A 385 -23.89 -9.53 1.26
N LYS A 386 -23.45 -8.26 1.26
CA LYS A 386 -22.22 -7.79 0.58
C LYS A 386 -21.07 -7.70 1.55
N VAL A 387 -19.96 -8.29 1.15
CA VAL A 387 -18.72 -8.31 1.94
C VAL A 387 -17.86 -7.09 1.60
N ILE A 388 -17.45 -6.36 2.62
CA ILE A 388 -16.40 -5.35 2.50
C ILE A 388 -15.08 -6.01 2.89
N SER A 389 -14.39 -6.60 1.94
CA SER A 389 -13.08 -7.21 2.16
C SER A 389 -12.00 -6.13 2.36
N PRO A 390 -10.98 -6.38 3.19
CA PRO A 390 -9.84 -5.49 3.29
C PRO A 390 -8.99 -5.60 2.02
N MET A 391 -8.46 -4.47 1.57
CA MET A 391 -7.48 -4.40 0.47
C MET A 391 -6.07 -4.35 1.06
N GLY A 392 -5.19 -5.21 0.56
CA GLY A 392 -3.81 -5.26 1.02
C GLY A 392 -3.72 -5.46 2.53
N CYS A 393 -3.13 -4.49 3.25
CA CYS A 393 -2.94 -4.61 4.70
C CYS A 393 -4.20 -4.32 5.51
N ARG A 394 -4.95 -3.22 5.24
CA ARG A 394 -6.10 -2.80 6.08
C ARG A 394 -7.07 -1.82 5.43
N ALA A 395 -6.92 -1.48 4.16
CA ALA A 395 -7.77 -0.49 3.51
C ALA A 395 -9.18 -1.03 3.24
N PHE A 396 -10.18 -0.18 3.44
CA PHE A 396 -11.58 -0.48 3.14
C PHE A 396 -12.16 0.57 2.19
N LEU A 397 -13.11 0.14 1.37
CA LEU A 397 -13.81 1.01 0.43
C LEU A 397 -15.05 1.63 1.07
N SER A 398 -15.29 2.90 0.77
CA SER A 398 -16.58 3.54 1.06
C SER A 398 -17.70 2.92 0.22
N PRO A 399 -18.97 2.90 0.68
CA PRO A 399 -20.07 2.37 -0.12
C PRO A 399 -20.24 3.15 -1.42
N TRP A 400 -20.58 2.42 -2.47
CA TRP A 400 -21.06 2.93 -3.73
C TRP A 400 -22.22 2.07 -4.18
N TYR A 401 -23.37 2.64 -4.43
CA TYR A 401 -24.59 1.94 -4.79
C TYR A 401 -24.78 1.90 -6.31
N GLU A 402 -25.28 0.78 -6.82
CA GLU A 402 -25.37 0.53 -8.27
C GLU A 402 -26.15 1.62 -9.01
N ARG A 403 -27.24 2.13 -8.43
CA ARG A 403 -28.13 3.12 -9.04
C ARG A 403 -27.92 4.53 -8.52
N GLY A 404 -27.73 4.68 -7.22
CA GLY A 404 -27.67 5.99 -6.56
C GLY A 404 -26.26 6.54 -6.36
N GLY A 405 -25.21 5.76 -6.58
CA GLY A 405 -23.84 6.22 -6.43
C GLY A 405 -23.43 6.31 -4.94
N MET A 406 -23.08 7.50 -4.45
CA MET A 406 -22.66 7.68 -3.05
C MET A 406 -23.76 7.39 -2.03
N HIS A 407 -25.00 7.62 -2.40
CA HIS A 407 -26.18 7.36 -1.59
C HIS A 407 -27.10 6.38 -2.29
N PRO A 408 -27.80 5.50 -1.56
CA PRO A 408 -28.75 4.58 -2.19
C PRO A 408 -29.92 5.37 -2.83
N ALA A 409 -30.30 4.98 -4.05
CA ALA A 409 -31.47 5.56 -4.72
C ALA A 409 -32.79 5.22 -4.01
N ASP A 410 -32.88 4.03 -3.43
CA ASP A 410 -33.98 3.52 -2.61
C ASP A 410 -33.50 2.32 -1.76
N ASP A 411 -34.40 1.74 -0.95
CA ASP A 411 -34.11 0.61 -0.05
C ASP A 411 -33.70 -0.69 -0.77
N LYS A 412 -33.86 -0.77 -2.08
CA LYS A 412 -33.48 -1.90 -2.92
C LYS A 412 -32.16 -1.69 -3.66
N ASP A 413 -31.57 -0.52 -3.51
CA ASP A 413 -30.28 -0.24 -4.14
C ASP A 413 -29.15 -0.96 -3.41
N VAL A 414 -28.26 -1.60 -4.14
CA VAL A 414 -27.26 -2.51 -3.61
C VAL A 414 -25.88 -1.91 -3.71
N PRO A 415 -25.07 -1.95 -2.63
CA PRO A 415 -23.70 -1.47 -2.68
C PRO A 415 -22.78 -2.45 -3.42
N VAL A 416 -21.81 -1.90 -4.14
CA VAL A 416 -20.76 -2.62 -4.87
C VAL A 416 -19.43 -2.43 -4.16
N PHE A 417 -18.70 -3.51 -3.91
CA PHE A 417 -17.36 -3.47 -3.34
C PHE A 417 -16.33 -4.18 -4.23
N VAL A 418 -16.63 -5.40 -4.70
CA VAL A 418 -15.78 -6.16 -5.61
C VAL A 418 -15.60 -5.42 -6.94
N GLY A 419 -14.42 -5.46 -7.50
CA GLY A 419 -14.05 -4.74 -8.71
C GLY A 419 -13.71 -3.26 -8.46
N ARG A 420 -13.53 -2.83 -7.21
CA ARG A 420 -13.21 -1.44 -6.89
C ARG A 420 -11.82 -1.32 -6.26
N PHE A 421 -11.25 -0.11 -6.30
CA PHE A 421 -9.88 0.13 -5.82
C PHE A 421 -9.75 1.46 -5.07
N ASN A 422 -8.61 1.60 -4.41
CA ASN A 422 -8.18 2.81 -3.73
C ASN A 422 -7.29 3.65 -4.67
N ILE A 423 -7.57 4.94 -4.76
CA ILE A 423 -6.77 5.88 -5.57
C ILE A 423 -5.39 6.13 -4.96
N GLY A 424 -5.28 6.08 -3.64
CA GLY A 424 -4.07 6.31 -2.88
C GLY A 424 -4.34 7.01 -1.56
N ALA A 425 -3.32 7.03 -0.70
CA ALA A 425 -3.39 7.64 0.62
C ALA A 425 -2.44 8.83 0.74
N VAL A 426 -2.89 9.85 1.48
CA VAL A 426 -2.06 10.95 1.97
C VAL A 426 -2.33 11.10 3.46
N SER A 427 -1.28 11.04 4.28
CA SER A 427 -1.42 10.98 5.74
C SER A 427 -1.02 12.29 6.42
N LEU A 428 -1.77 12.65 7.44
CA LEU A 428 -1.48 13.72 8.39
C LEU A 428 -0.55 13.21 9.49
N HIS A 429 0.44 14.01 9.86
CA HIS A 429 1.22 13.82 11.08
C HIS A 429 0.64 14.74 12.17
N LEU A 430 -0.29 14.22 12.95
CA LEU A 430 -1.13 15.01 13.84
C LEU A 430 -0.36 15.83 14.90
N PRO A 431 0.67 15.29 15.60
CA PRO A 431 1.43 16.11 16.55
C PRO A 431 2.18 17.27 15.89
N MET A 432 2.65 17.13 14.63
CA MET A 432 3.27 18.23 13.90
C MET A 432 2.32 19.41 13.69
N ILE A 433 1.04 19.11 13.43
CA ILE A 433 -0.01 20.13 13.21
C ILE A 433 -0.29 20.88 14.52
N LEU A 434 -0.38 20.16 15.65
CA LEU A 434 -0.56 20.79 16.96
C LEU A 434 0.65 21.63 17.37
N ALA A 435 1.86 21.14 17.13
CA ALA A 435 3.08 21.87 17.41
C ALA A 435 3.17 23.17 16.60
N LYS A 436 2.78 23.13 15.31
CA LYS A 436 2.68 24.32 14.45
C LYS A 436 1.68 25.33 14.98
N ALA A 437 0.48 24.89 15.31
CA ALA A 437 -0.57 25.75 15.84
C ALA A 437 -0.09 26.50 17.10
N ARG A 438 0.59 25.79 18.01
CA ARG A 438 1.18 26.39 19.22
C ARG A 438 2.30 27.38 18.92
N ALA A 439 3.23 27.01 18.03
CA ALA A 439 4.35 27.86 17.66
C ALA A 439 3.91 29.16 16.96
N GLU A 440 2.84 29.12 16.17
CA GLU A 440 2.29 30.25 15.45
C GLU A 440 1.16 30.98 16.23
N SER A 441 0.80 30.53 17.46
CA SER A 441 -0.31 31.05 18.26
C SER A 441 -1.62 31.09 17.47
N ARG A 442 -1.88 30.03 16.69
CA ARG A 442 -3.09 29.85 15.88
C ARG A 442 -4.00 28.80 16.48
N ASP A 443 -5.28 28.85 16.11
CA ASP A 443 -6.21 27.76 16.42
C ASP A 443 -5.78 26.45 15.76
N PHE A 444 -5.84 25.35 16.50
CA PHE A 444 -5.43 24.02 16.01
C PHE A 444 -6.28 23.57 14.82
N TYR A 445 -7.59 23.80 14.87
CA TYR A 445 -8.49 23.34 13.81
C TYR A 445 -8.34 24.16 12.53
N GLU A 446 -7.97 25.44 12.61
CA GLU A 446 -7.61 26.23 11.43
C GLU A 446 -6.36 25.66 10.72
N VAL A 447 -5.35 25.28 11.49
CA VAL A 447 -4.13 24.66 10.93
C VAL A 447 -4.42 23.27 10.36
N LEU A 448 -5.26 22.50 11.05
CA LEU A 448 -5.69 21.17 10.57
C LEU A 448 -6.48 21.28 9.27
N ASP A 449 -7.42 22.21 9.17
CA ASP A 449 -8.21 22.47 7.96
C ASP A 449 -7.33 22.82 6.76
N PHE A 450 -6.29 23.61 6.96
CA PHE A 450 -5.33 23.94 5.90
C PHE A 450 -4.69 22.68 5.28
N TYR A 451 -4.27 21.73 6.11
CA TYR A 451 -3.68 20.49 5.62
C TYR A 451 -4.72 19.50 5.09
N LEU A 452 -5.93 19.45 5.63
CA LEU A 452 -7.03 18.66 5.10
C LEU A 452 -7.42 19.13 3.69
N GLU A 453 -7.54 20.44 3.46
CA GLU A 453 -7.78 21.02 2.13
C GLU A 453 -6.63 20.74 1.15
N MET A 454 -5.39 20.76 1.63
CA MET A 454 -4.23 20.40 0.81
C MET A 454 -4.32 18.94 0.33
N ILE A 455 -4.67 18.01 1.21
CA ILE A 455 -4.87 16.59 0.88
C ILE A 455 -6.04 16.42 -0.09
N ARG A 456 -7.16 17.10 0.14
CA ARG A 456 -8.32 17.12 -0.76
C ARG A 456 -7.92 17.50 -2.18
N ASN A 457 -7.19 18.61 -2.33
CA ASN A 457 -6.72 19.09 -3.63
C ASN A 457 -5.77 18.11 -4.32
N LEU A 458 -4.90 17.45 -3.56
CA LEU A 458 -4.04 16.36 -4.06
C LEU A 458 -4.85 15.19 -4.58
N HIS A 459 -5.92 14.78 -3.87
CA HIS A 459 -6.79 13.70 -4.29
C HIS A 459 -7.57 14.05 -5.56
N ILE A 460 -8.20 15.22 -5.63
CA ILE A 460 -8.93 15.69 -6.83
C ILE A 460 -8.01 15.65 -8.05
N ARG A 461 -6.82 16.21 -7.94
CA ARG A 461 -5.83 16.21 -9.02
C ARG A 461 -5.36 14.80 -9.40
N THR A 462 -5.29 13.88 -8.42
CA THR A 462 -4.97 12.47 -8.69
C THR A 462 -6.09 11.78 -9.48
N TYR A 463 -7.36 12.00 -9.13
CA TYR A 463 -8.51 11.51 -9.90
C TYR A 463 -8.48 12.02 -11.35
N ASP A 464 -8.25 13.32 -11.53
CA ASP A 464 -8.20 13.94 -12.85
C ASP A 464 -7.05 13.39 -13.69
N TYR A 465 -5.88 13.23 -13.09
CA TYR A 465 -4.69 12.73 -13.76
C TYR A 465 -4.84 11.26 -14.17
N LEU A 466 -5.21 10.38 -13.24
CA LEU A 466 -5.44 8.97 -13.53
C LEU A 466 -6.57 8.78 -14.53
N GLY A 467 -7.59 9.62 -14.47
CA GLY A 467 -8.72 9.59 -15.40
C GLY A 467 -8.35 9.78 -16.88
N GLN A 468 -7.16 10.35 -17.16
CA GLN A 468 -6.65 10.50 -18.52
C GLN A 468 -5.94 9.24 -19.06
N MET A 469 -5.65 8.27 -18.21
CA MET A 469 -4.98 7.03 -18.62
C MET A 469 -5.90 6.19 -19.51
N ARG A 470 -5.29 5.38 -20.38
CA ARG A 470 -6.03 4.47 -21.26
C ARG A 470 -6.28 3.12 -20.58
N ALA A 471 -7.37 2.47 -20.93
CA ALA A 471 -7.72 1.14 -20.41
C ALA A 471 -6.65 0.08 -20.74
N SER A 472 -5.91 0.25 -21.85
CA SER A 472 -4.81 -0.64 -22.24
C SER A 472 -3.64 -0.70 -21.26
N THR A 473 -3.59 0.17 -20.24
CA THR A 473 -2.53 0.13 -19.20
C THR A 473 -2.68 -1.07 -18.25
N ASN A 474 -3.91 -1.58 -18.06
CA ASN A 474 -4.17 -2.80 -17.32
C ASN A 474 -5.41 -3.50 -17.92
N PRO A 475 -5.25 -4.29 -19.00
CA PRO A 475 -6.37 -4.84 -19.77
C PRO A 475 -7.31 -5.72 -18.95
N LEU A 476 -6.78 -6.63 -18.12
CA LEU A 476 -7.62 -7.50 -17.29
C LEU A 476 -8.53 -6.71 -16.34
N ALA A 477 -8.04 -5.60 -15.81
CA ALA A 477 -8.78 -4.75 -14.91
C ALA A 477 -9.81 -3.88 -15.64
N TYR A 478 -9.41 -3.23 -16.74
CA TYR A 478 -10.20 -2.18 -17.39
C TYR A 478 -10.94 -2.62 -18.63
N CYS A 479 -10.54 -3.74 -19.28
CA CYS A 479 -11.19 -4.24 -20.49
C CYS A 479 -11.92 -5.57 -20.28
N GLU A 480 -11.42 -6.46 -19.41
CA GLU A 480 -11.93 -7.82 -19.20
C GLU A 480 -12.80 -7.98 -17.93
N GLY A 481 -13.24 -6.88 -17.34
CA GLY A 481 -14.20 -6.88 -16.23
C GLY A 481 -13.62 -7.10 -14.85
N GLY A 482 -12.28 -7.10 -14.66
CA GLY A 482 -11.67 -7.21 -13.34
C GLY A 482 -12.01 -6.05 -12.41
N PHE A 483 -12.35 -4.86 -12.99
CA PHE A 483 -12.88 -3.74 -12.21
C PHE A 483 -14.33 -3.42 -12.61
N TYR A 484 -15.06 -2.86 -11.66
CA TYR A 484 -16.45 -2.43 -11.84
C TYR A 484 -16.57 -1.39 -12.95
N GLY A 485 -17.36 -1.71 -13.97
CA GLY A 485 -17.42 -0.95 -15.20
C GLY A 485 -16.23 -1.14 -16.15
N GLY A 486 -15.35 -2.09 -15.87
CA GLY A 486 -14.12 -2.41 -16.61
C GLY A 486 -14.32 -3.24 -17.88
N HIS A 487 -15.24 -2.83 -18.74
CA HIS A 487 -15.42 -3.35 -20.10
C HIS A 487 -15.17 -2.25 -21.14
N LEU A 488 -14.08 -1.50 -20.91
CA LEU A 488 -13.67 -0.40 -21.79
C LEU A 488 -12.89 -0.93 -22.99
N LYS A 489 -12.96 -0.19 -24.11
CA LYS A 489 -12.04 -0.45 -25.22
C LYS A 489 -10.62 0.00 -24.84
N PRO A 490 -9.56 -0.64 -25.35
CA PRO A 490 -8.18 -0.35 -24.97
C PRO A 490 -7.75 1.11 -25.04
N ASN A 491 -8.33 1.90 -25.98
CA ASN A 491 -8.02 3.33 -26.15
C ASN A 491 -8.92 4.26 -25.34
N GLU A 492 -9.95 3.77 -24.69
CA GLU A 492 -10.83 4.61 -23.86
C GLU A 492 -10.08 5.03 -22.58
N LYS A 493 -10.45 6.21 -22.10
CA LYS A 493 -9.91 6.74 -20.82
C LYS A 493 -10.65 6.13 -19.63
N ILE A 494 -9.90 5.79 -18.57
CA ILE A 494 -10.46 5.17 -17.36
C ILE A 494 -11.26 6.14 -16.47
N GLY A 495 -11.25 7.43 -16.76
CA GLY A 495 -12.01 8.44 -15.99
C GLY A 495 -13.48 8.11 -15.77
N LYS A 496 -14.09 7.36 -16.72
CA LYS A 496 -15.49 6.92 -16.64
C LYS A 496 -15.79 6.02 -15.43
N ILE A 497 -14.80 5.27 -14.96
CA ILE A 497 -14.96 4.27 -13.87
C ILE A 497 -14.33 4.69 -12.55
N LEU A 498 -13.84 5.93 -12.44
CA LEU A 498 -13.15 6.37 -11.23
C LEU A 498 -14.08 6.87 -10.11
N LYS A 499 -15.29 7.30 -10.42
CA LYS A 499 -16.23 7.82 -9.41
C LYS A 499 -16.52 6.86 -8.24
N PRO A 500 -16.72 5.55 -8.46
CA PRO A 500 -16.90 4.60 -7.36
C PRO A 500 -15.63 4.29 -6.57
N MET A 501 -14.47 4.79 -6.96
CA MET A 501 -13.20 4.51 -6.30
C MET A 501 -13.00 5.43 -5.08
N THR A 502 -12.24 4.97 -4.09
CA THR A 502 -12.04 5.69 -2.82
C THR A 502 -10.64 6.26 -2.72
N ALA A 503 -10.49 7.51 -2.27
CA ALA A 503 -9.23 8.09 -1.85
C ALA A 503 -9.14 8.20 -0.32
N SER A 504 -7.93 8.08 0.25
CA SER A 504 -7.76 7.96 1.69
C SER A 504 -7.06 9.15 2.31
N PHE A 505 -7.70 9.73 3.33
CA PHE A 505 -7.10 10.67 4.26
C PHE A 505 -6.49 9.88 5.41
N GLY A 506 -5.16 9.75 5.44
CA GLY A 506 -4.46 8.99 6.46
C GLY A 506 -4.25 9.78 7.74
N ILE A 507 -4.18 9.07 8.87
CA ILE A 507 -3.77 9.62 10.16
C ILE A 507 -2.62 8.82 10.74
N THR A 508 -1.70 9.48 11.44
CA THR A 508 -0.59 8.87 12.18
C THR A 508 -0.39 9.53 13.53
N ALA A 509 0.23 8.82 14.44
CA ALA A 509 0.70 9.35 15.73
C ALA A 509 -0.41 9.99 16.58
N LEU A 510 -1.57 9.33 16.65
CA LEU A 510 -2.70 9.84 17.44
C LEU A 510 -2.38 9.82 18.94
N ASN A 511 -1.60 8.86 19.42
CA ASN A 511 -1.13 8.81 20.80
C ASN A 511 -0.24 10.02 21.13
N GLU A 512 0.72 10.33 20.26
CA GLU A 512 1.63 11.46 20.42
C GLU A 512 0.92 12.81 20.30
N LEU A 513 -0.17 12.89 19.54
CA LEU A 513 -1.04 14.07 19.55
C LEU A 513 -1.63 14.31 20.94
N GLN A 514 -2.16 13.25 21.58
CA GLN A 514 -2.73 13.33 22.93
C GLN A 514 -1.66 13.67 23.97
N GLU A 515 -0.49 13.03 23.89
CA GLU A 515 0.64 13.31 24.78
C GLU A 515 1.16 14.76 24.62
N LEU A 516 1.26 15.25 23.38
CA LEU A 516 1.61 16.65 23.15
C LEU A 516 0.56 17.60 23.73
N TYR A 517 -0.74 17.24 23.66
CA TYR A 517 -1.82 18.08 24.13
C TYR A 517 -1.80 18.28 25.63
N ASN A 518 -1.69 17.24 26.44
CA ASN A 518 -1.84 17.32 27.90
C ASN A 518 -0.87 16.43 28.70
N GLY A 519 0.12 15.80 28.07
CA GLY A 519 1.12 14.95 28.72
C GLY A 519 0.62 13.55 29.09
N LYS A 520 -0.53 13.12 28.58
CA LYS A 520 -1.13 11.80 28.81
C LYS A 520 -1.21 11.01 27.51
N SER A 521 -1.00 9.69 27.58
CA SER A 521 -1.24 8.79 26.45
C SER A 521 -2.73 8.61 26.15
N ILE A 522 -3.07 8.05 24.99
CA ILE A 522 -4.46 7.68 24.71
C ILE A 522 -4.98 6.59 25.64
N ALA A 523 -4.10 5.81 26.26
CA ALA A 523 -4.47 4.82 27.26
C ALA A 523 -4.91 5.48 28.57
N GLU A 524 -4.28 6.59 28.96
CA GLU A 524 -4.59 7.32 30.18
C GLU A 524 -5.78 8.29 30.03
N ASP A 525 -5.97 8.89 28.85
CA ASP A 525 -7.03 9.87 28.56
C ASP A 525 -7.64 9.62 27.17
N GLY A 526 -7.09 10.24 26.11
CA GLY A 526 -7.53 10.10 24.72
C GLY A 526 -8.78 10.89 24.35
N GLN A 527 -9.29 11.77 25.19
CA GLN A 527 -10.48 12.56 24.89
C GLN A 527 -10.24 13.56 23.75
N PHE A 528 -9.12 14.28 23.79
CA PHE A 528 -8.76 15.21 22.72
C PHE A 528 -8.54 14.48 21.39
N ALA A 529 -7.84 13.35 21.42
CA ALA A 529 -7.66 12.49 20.25
C ALA A 529 -9.01 12.07 19.62
N LEU A 530 -9.99 11.73 20.46
CA LEU A 530 -11.34 11.36 20.01
C LEU A 530 -12.09 12.55 19.36
N GLU A 531 -11.97 13.74 19.94
CA GLU A 531 -12.56 14.98 19.40
C GLU A 531 -11.97 15.32 18.03
N VAL A 532 -10.65 15.24 17.90
CA VAL A 532 -9.94 15.47 16.64
C VAL A 532 -10.36 14.47 15.57
N MET A 533 -10.47 13.19 15.91
CA MET A 533 -10.93 12.17 14.97
C MET A 533 -12.38 12.39 14.49
N LYS A 534 -13.28 12.80 15.39
CA LYS A 534 -14.64 13.18 15.01
C LYS A 534 -14.68 14.42 14.11
N TYR A 535 -13.83 15.40 14.39
CA TYR A 535 -13.71 16.59 13.55
C TYR A 535 -13.23 16.26 12.13
N ILE A 536 -12.16 15.44 12.01
CA ILE A 536 -11.65 14.99 10.71
C ILE A 536 -12.73 14.22 9.93
N ASN A 537 -13.48 13.32 10.60
CA ASN A 537 -14.60 12.60 9.97
C ASN A 537 -15.64 13.55 9.40
N LYS A 538 -16.08 14.54 10.16
CA LYS A 538 -17.04 15.53 9.70
C LYS A 538 -16.53 16.28 8.47
N LYS A 539 -15.27 16.74 8.50
CA LYS A 539 -14.67 17.47 7.36
C LYS A 539 -14.54 16.62 6.11
N VAL A 540 -14.11 15.39 6.26
CA VAL A 540 -13.96 14.46 5.11
C VAL A 540 -15.33 14.12 4.50
N GLU A 541 -16.38 14.00 5.31
CA GLU A 541 -17.75 13.82 4.81
C GLU A 541 -18.25 15.07 4.08
N GLU A 542 -17.98 16.28 4.59
CA GLU A 542 -18.28 17.54 3.90
C GLU A 542 -17.58 17.61 2.52
N PHE A 543 -16.31 17.21 2.44
CA PHE A 543 -15.56 17.17 1.18
C PHE A 543 -16.16 16.16 0.18
N LYS A 544 -16.55 14.99 0.67
CA LYS A 544 -17.19 13.96 -0.15
C LYS A 544 -18.46 14.47 -0.81
N GLU A 545 -19.33 15.13 -0.07
CA GLU A 545 -20.56 15.73 -0.58
C GLU A 545 -20.29 16.88 -1.57
N GLN A 546 -19.27 17.70 -1.33
CA GLN A 546 -18.92 18.83 -2.19
C GLN A 546 -18.33 18.39 -3.53
N ASP A 547 -17.45 17.38 -3.53
CA ASP A 547 -16.66 17.00 -4.70
C ASP A 547 -17.33 15.90 -5.53
N GLY A 548 -18.24 15.13 -4.93
CA GLY A 548 -18.81 13.95 -5.56
C GLY A 548 -17.80 12.80 -5.74
N TYR A 549 -16.73 12.78 -4.94
CA TYR A 549 -15.75 11.70 -4.84
C TYR A 549 -15.87 10.97 -3.50
N LEU A 550 -15.50 9.70 -3.48
CA LEU A 550 -15.48 8.93 -2.25
C LEU A 550 -14.17 9.13 -1.50
N TYR A 551 -14.30 9.68 -0.31
CA TYR A 551 -13.19 9.84 0.64
C TYR A 551 -13.42 9.01 1.89
N ALA A 552 -12.33 8.55 2.51
CA ALA A 552 -12.40 7.78 3.75
C ALA A 552 -11.18 8.03 4.62
N ILE A 553 -11.31 7.84 5.93
CA ILE A 553 -10.22 8.02 6.88
C ILE A 553 -9.46 6.71 7.04
N TYR A 554 -8.17 6.78 6.82
CA TYR A 554 -7.27 5.65 6.83
C TYR A 554 -6.35 5.66 8.04
N GLY A 555 -6.49 4.67 8.90
CA GLY A 555 -5.51 4.40 9.96
C GLY A 555 -4.21 3.92 9.33
N THR A 556 -3.28 4.83 9.11
CA THR A 556 -2.07 4.60 8.30
C THR A 556 -1.17 3.55 8.93
N PRO A 557 -0.75 2.50 8.19
CA PRO A 557 0.29 1.57 8.63
C PRO A 557 1.66 2.25 8.53
N ALA A 558 2.05 2.98 9.55
CA ALA A 558 3.26 3.79 9.56
C ALA A 558 4.53 2.93 9.77
N GLU A 559 4.90 2.10 8.82
CA GLU A 559 6.05 1.19 8.90
C GLU A 559 7.38 1.93 9.13
N SER A 560 8.12 2.23 8.07
CA SER A 560 9.32 3.08 8.15
C SER A 560 9.00 4.55 8.42
N LEU A 561 7.78 4.98 8.15
CA LEU A 561 7.31 6.34 8.37
C LEU A 561 7.35 6.77 9.83
N CYS A 562 7.12 5.84 10.77
CA CYS A 562 7.12 6.19 12.21
C CYS A 562 8.48 6.72 12.70
N GLY A 563 9.59 6.23 12.18
CA GLY A 563 10.93 6.76 12.47
C GLY A 563 11.18 8.11 11.78
N LEU A 564 10.84 8.21 10.50
CA LEU A 564 10.96 9.46 9.74
C LEU A 564 10.18 10.61 10.38
N GLN A 565 9.00 10.35 10.90
CA GLN A 565 8.15 11.36 11.55
C GLN A 565 8.79 11.90 12.83
N VAL A 566 9.46 11.06 13.61
CA VAL A 566 10.23 11.52 14.79
C VAL A 566 11.37 12.45 14.38
N GLU A 567 12.12 12.07 13.34
CA GLU A 567 13.23 12.90 12.85
C GLU A 567 12.73 14.26 12.35
N GLN A 568 11.64 14.28 11.59
CA GLN A 568 11.03 15.52 11.11
C GLN A 568 10.52 16.40 12.27
N PHE A 569 9.88 15.78 13.27
CA PHE A 569 9.41 16.52 14.45
C PHE A 569 10.58 17.13 15.21
N ARG A 570 11.63 16.35 15.49
CA ARG A 570 12.84 16.83 16.18
C ARG A 570 13.51 18.00 15.47
N LYS A 571 13.57 17.94 14.15
CA LYS A 571 14.16 19.00 13.31
C LYS A 571 13.41 20.31 13.44
N MET A 572 12.07 20.28 13.57
CA MET A 572 11.23 21.47 13.60
C MET A 572 10.98 21.99 15.00
N TYR A 573 10.78 21.11 15.98
CA TYR A 573 10.29 21.46 17.31
C TYR A 573 11.16 20.89 18.45
N GLY A 574 12.25 20.20 18.15
CA GLY A 574 13.13 19.62 19.15
C GLY A 574 12.62 18.32 19.75
N ILE A 575 13.25 17.94 20.85
CA ILE A 575 12.87 16.73 21.61
C ILE A 575 11.80 17.08 22.63
N VAL A 576 10.65 16.44 22.51
CA VAL A 576 9.50 16.59 23.43
C VAL A 576 9.18 15.22 24.02
N LYS A 577 9.10 15.18 25.36
CA LYS A 577 8.79 13.96 26.11
C LYS A 577 7.44 13.39 25.70
N GLY A 578 7.39 12.07 25.47
CA GLY A 578 6.20 11.34 25.02
C GLY A 578 5.86 11.51 23.55
N VAL A 579 6.55 12.40 22.82
CA VAL A 579 6.26 12.71 21.40
C VAL A 579 7.44 12.38 20.51
N SER A 580 8.63 12.90 20.81
CA SER A 580 9.82 12.75 19.95
C SER A 580 11.08 12.33 20.72
N ASP A 581 10.98 11.97 21.98
CA ASP A 581 12.06 11.41 22.79
C ASP A 581 12.33 9.93 22.51
N ARG A 582 11.43 9.26 21.78
CA ARG A 582 11.52 7.87 21.33
C ARG A 582 11.97 7.77 19.87
N PRO A 583 12.52 6.63 19.40
CA PRO A 583 12.98 6.49 18.02
C PRO A 583 11.87 6.36 16.98
N TYR A 584 10.62 6.17 17.39
CA TYR A 584 9.45 6.01 16.52
C TYR A 584 8.20 6.60 17.20
N VAL A 585 7.19 6.96 16.41
CA VAL A 585 5.84 7.31 16.88
C VAL A 585 4.89 6.11 16.75
N SER A 586 3.77 6.15 17.47
CA SER A 586 2.71 5.16 17.32
C SER A 586 2.06 5.22 15.94
N ASN A 587 1.58 4.07 15.50
CA ASN A 587 0.95 3.97 14.20
C ASN A 587 -0.57 4.18 14.32
N SER A 588 -1.15 4.91 13.36
CA SER A 588 -2.60 5.07 13.26
C SER A 588 -3.24 5.63 14.54
N PHE A 589 -4.27 4.95 15.05
CA PHE A 589 -5.00 5.25 16.29
C PHE A 589 -4.59 4.34 17.46
N HIS A 590 -3.54 3.55 17.29
CA HIS A 590 -3.09 2.61 18.33
C HIS A 590 -2.40 3.33 19.47
N CYS A 591 -2.53 2.77 20.67
CA CYS A 591 -1.68 3.18 21.79
C CYS A 591 -0.20 2.87 21.49
N HIS A 592 0.71 3.51 22.20
CA HIS A 592 2.12 3.23 22.03
C HIS A 592 2.43 1.76 22.39
N VAL A 593 3.31 1.11 21.65
CA VAL A 593 3.59 -0.34 21.80
C VAL A 593 4.16 -0.71 23.17
N THR A 594 4.71 0.27 23.90
CA THR A 594 5.25 0.09 25.27
C THR A 594 4.19 0.16 26.37
N GLU A 595 2.93 0.50 26.02
CA GLU A 595 1.85 0.49 27.00
C GLU A 595 1.62 -0.92 27.54
N ASP A 596 1.53 -1.02 28.87
CA ASP A 596 1.35 -2.29 29.57
C ASP A 596 -0.15 -2.56 29.77
N VAL A 597 -0.82 -2.93 28.68
CA VAL A 597 -2.25 -3.23 28.65
C VAL A 597 -2.48 -4.66 28.19
N THR A 598 -3.46 -5.32 28.78
CA THR A 598 -3.88 -6.66 28.36
C THR A 598 -4.55 -6.62 26.97
N PRO A 599 -4.61 -7.75 26.25
CA PRO A 599 -5.35 -7.84 24.99
C PRO A 599 -6.78 -7.32 25.06
N ILE A 600 -7.47 -7.60 26.15
CA ILE A 600 -8.86 -7.17 26.37
C ILE A 600 -8.94 -5.64 26.56
N GLU A 601 -8.09 -5.09 27.41
CA GLU A 601 -8.02 -3.64 27.64
C GLU A 601 -7.67 -2.89 26.37
N LYS A 602 -6.72 -3.41 25.56
CA LYS A 602 -6.37 -2.81 24.28
C LYS A 602 -7.53 -2.80 23.29
N GLN A 603 -8.28 -3.90 23.17
CA GLN A 603 -9.48 -3.95 22.34
C GLN A 603 -10.53 -2.94 22.78
N ASP A 604 -10.75 -2.76 24.09
CA ASP A 604 -11.70 -1.77 24.63
C ASP A 604 -11.21 -0.33 24.42
N LEU A 605 -9.93 -0.08 24.69
CA LEU A 605 -9.30 1.22 24.58
C LEU A 605 -9.37 1.76 23.15
N GLU A 606 -8.94 0.96 22.16
CA GLU A 606 -8.86 1.37 20.77
C GLU A 606 -10.21 1.30 20.05
N GLY A 607 -11.15 0.55 20.60
CA GLY A 607 -12.51 0.40 20.08
C GLY A 607 -13.27 1.72 19.91
N ARG A 608 -12.96 2.74 20.73
CA ARG A 608 -13.57 4.08 20.61
C ARG A 608 -13.18 4.83 19.34
N PHE A 609 -12.05 4.50 18.72
CA PHE A 609 -11.57 5.06 17.46
C PHE A 609 -11.98 4.24 16.25
N TRP A 610 -12.44 3.00 16.47
CA TRP A 610 -12.62 1.99 15.46
C TRP A 610 -13.48 2.41 14.27
N GLU A 611 -14.70 2.91 14.55
CA GLU A 611 -15.62 3.35 13.48
C GLU A 611 -15.21 4.68 12.83
N LEU A 612 -14.33 5.46 13.48
CA LEU A 612 -13.82 6.72 12.96
C LEU A 612 -12.74 6.53 11.89
N CYS A 613 -12.15 5.34 11.77
CA CYS A 613 -11.24 4.96 10.70
C CYS A 613 -11.95 4.09 9.66
N ASN A 614 -12.91 4.66 8.95
CA ASN A 614 -13.81 3.96 8.02
C ASN A 614 -13.14 3.52 6.71
N GLY A 615 -12.02 4.12 6.32
CA GLY A 615 -11.26 3.81 5.11
C GLY A 615 -10.08 2.87 5.32
N GLY A 616 -9.80 2.48 6.56
CA GLY A 616 -8.73 1.52 6.84
C GLY A 616 -8.42 1.38 8.31
N LYS A 617 -8.50 0.15 8.80
CA LYS A 617 -8.27 -0.20 10.19
C LYS A 617 -7.96 -1.69 10.33
N ILE A 618 -7.18 -2.03 11.34
CA ILE A 618 -6.97 -3.39 11.82
C ILE A 618 -6.60 -3.30 13.29
N GLN A 619 -7.16 -4.17 14.09
CA GLN A 619 -6.76 -4.37 15.46
C GLN A 619 -5.73 -5.49 15.51
N TYR A 620 -4.60 -5.28 16.11
CA TYR A 620 -3.65 -6.33 16.40
C TYR A 620 -3.25 -6.26 17.85
N VAL A 621 -3.30 -7.42 18.47
CA VAL A 621 -3.07 -7.60 19.88
C VAL A 621 -2.00 -8.65 20.05
N ARG A 622 -1.03 -8.40 20.92
CA ARG A 622 -0.03 -9.39 21.27
C ARG A 622 -0.67 -10.50 22.09
N TYR A 623 -0.36 -11.72 21.69
CA TYR A 623 -0.85 -12.92 22.35
C TYR A 623 0.30 -13.58 23.12
N PRO A 624 0.61 -13.16 24.38
CA PRO A 624 1.70 -13.71 25.16
C PRO A 624 1.31 -15.08 25.77
N ILE A 625 0.96 -16.02 24.94
CA ILE A 625 0.24 -17.23 25.29
C ILE A 625 0.80 -18.49 24.63
N ASP A 626 1.99 -18.46 24.12
CA ASP A 626 2.81 -19.60 23.63
C ASP A 626 2.00 -20.67 22.88
N TYR A 627 1.37 -20.31 21.77
CA TYR A 627 0.52 -21.21 20.96
C TYR A 627 -0.75 -21.73 21.65
N ASN A 628 -1.18 -21.10 22.75
CA ASN A 628 -2.39 -21.51 23.46
C ASN A 628 -3.63 -21.29 22.61
N ARG A 629 -4.06 -22.36 21.95
CA ARG A 629 -5.17 -22.38 21.00
C ARG A 629 -6.50 -21.89 21.62
N GLU A 630 -6.77 -22.25 22.90
CA GLU A 630 -8.01 -21.88 23.57
C GLU A 630 -8.08 -20.38 23.87
N ALA A 631 -6.96 -19.81 24.32
CA ALA A 631 -6.85 -18.38 24.56
C ALA A 631 -6.98 -17.59 23.23
N ILE A 632 -6.34 -18.04 22.15
CA ILE A 632 -6.45 -17.46 20.80
C ILE A 632 -7.92 -17.50 20.35
N ARG A 633 -8.59 -18.64 20.43
CA ARG A 633 -10.00 -18.78 20.10
C ARG A 633 -10.89 -17.80 20.87
N THR A 634 -10.67 -17.67 22.17
CA THR A 634 -11.45 -16.80 23.04
C THR A 634 -11.31 -15.34 22.66
N LEU A 635 -10.06 -14.87 22.43
CA LEU A 635 -9.79 -13.50 22.03
C LEU A 635 -10.33 -13.19 20.64
N ILE A 636 -10.20 -14.11 19.68
CA ILE A 636 -10.80 -13.99 18.35
C ILE A 636 -12.31 -13.84 18.44
N ARG A 637 -13.00 -14.73 19.16
CA ARG A 637 -14.46 -14.64 19.32
C ARG A 637 -14.90 -13.32 19.94
N ARG A 638 -14.14 -12.81 20.93
CA ARG A 638 -14.41 -11.49 21.50
C ARG A 638 -14.26 -10.38 20.46
N ALA A 639 -13.16 -10.35 19.73
CA ALA A 639 -12.92 -9.37 18.67
C ALA A 639 -14.04 -9.41 17.61
N MET A 640 -14.48 -10.60 17.21
CA MET A 640 -15.55 -10.79 16.25
C MET A 640 -16.90 -10.28 16.79
N SER A 641 -17.19 -10.47 18.08
CA SER A 641 -18.40 -9.91 18.71
C SER A 641 -18.41 -8.40 18.78
N LEU A 642 -17.22 -7.78 18.88
CA LEU A 642 -17.02 -6.33 18.86
C LEU A 642 -17.08 -5.75 17.44
N GLY A 643 -17.00 -6.56 16.40
CA GLY A 643 -17.05 -6.12 15.01
C GLY A 643 -15.70 -5.74 14.42
N TYR A 644 -14.61 -6.30 14.96
CA TYR A 644 -13.26 -5.93 14.55
C TYR A 644 -12.77 -6.70 13.33
N TYR A 645 -11.71 -6.15 12.76
CA TYR A 645 -10.74 -6.81 11.92
C TYR A 645 -9.49 -7.00 12.77
N GLU A 646 -9.22 -8.24 13.17
CA GLU A 646 -8.23 -8.59 14.20
C GLU A 646 -7.10 -9.43 13.61
N GLY A 647 -5.87 -9.06 13.91
CA GLY A 647 -4.67 -9.84 13.59
C GLY A 647 -4.03 -10.44 14.85
N VAL A 648 -3.78 -11.73 14.84
CA VAL A 648 -2.97 -12.39 15.87
C VAL A 648 -1.53 -11.95 15.74
N ASN A 649 -0.89 -11.53 16.82
CA ASN A 649 0.50 -11.10 16.83
C ASN A 649 1.35 -11.95 17.78
N LEU A 650 2.29 -12.67 17.19
CA LEU A 650 3.36 -13.44 17.81
C LEU A 650 4.68 -12.98 17.18
N SER A 651 5.82 -13.48 17.65
CA SER A 651 7.11 -13.33 16.95
C SER A 651 7.65 -14.72 16.68
N LEU A 652 7.53 -15.16 15.42
CA LEU A 652 7.94 -16.51 15.03
C LEU A 652 9.42 -16.54 14.66
N ALA A 653 10.17 -17.48 15.20
CA ALA A 653 11.58 -17.65 14.88
C ALA A 653 11.91 -19.11 14.51
N TYR A 654 12.74 -19.28 13.49
CA TYR A 654 13.13 -20.55 12.91
C TYR A 654 14.65 -20.60 12.77
N CYS A 655 15.28 -21.65 13.29
CA CYS A 655 16.69 -21.89 13.07
C CYS A 655 16.92 -22.48 11.66
N ASP A 656 17.70 -21.79 10.84
CA ASP A 656 17.98 -22.22 9.48
C ASP A 656 18.96 -23.39 9.42
N ASP A 657 19.73 -23.65 10.51
CA ASP A 657 20.70 -24.75 10.56
C ASP A 657 20.11 -26.06 11.05
N CYS A 658 19.30 -26.06 12.12
CA CYS A 658 18.76 -27.31 12.68
C CYS A 658 17.24 -27.47 12.50
N GLY A 659 16.51 -26.42 12.09
CA GLY A 659 15.06 -26.45 11.89
C GLY A 659 14.23 -26.28 13.18
N HIS A 660 14.86 -25.98 14.32
CA HIS A 660 14.14 -25.67 15.56
C HIS A 660 13.30 -24.41 15.41
N GLU A 661 12.09 -24.43 15.95
CA GLU A 661 11.17 -23.29 15.96
C GLU A 661 10.79 -22.91 17.38
N GLU A 662 10.75 -21.60 17.66
CA GLU A 662 10.36 -21.06 18.96
C GLU A 662 9.90 -19.61 18.80
N LEU A 663 9.08 -19.12 19.73
CA LEU A 663 8.72 -17.69 19.75
C LEU A 663 9.90 -16.86 20.30
N GLU A 664 10.08 -15.66 19.73
CA GLU A 664 11.04 -14.63 20.22
C GLU A 664 12.53 -15.07 20.32
N MET A 665 12.90 -16.17 19.69
CA MET A 665 14.25 -16.73 19.74
C MET A 665 15.27 -15.80 19.06
N ASP A 666 16.37 -15.45 19.73
CA ASP A 666 17.49 -14.69 19.17
C ASP A 666 18.75 -15.54 18.94
N VAL A 667 18.87 -16.65 19.67
CA VAL A 667 19.90 -17.68 19.50
C VAL A 667 19.20 -19.02 19.64
N CYS A 668 19.47 -19.95 18.74
CA CYS A 668 18.85 -21.27 18.80
C CYS A 668 19.25 -22.03 20.08
N PRO A 669 18.31 -22.43 20.94
CA PRO A 669 18.64 -23.13 22.19
C PRO A 669 19.14 -24.55 21.95
N VAL A 670 18.87 -25.12 20.76
CA VAL A 670 19.26 -26.50 20.42
C VAL A 670 20.70 -26.60 19.88
N CYS A 671 21.07 -25.68 18.95
CA CYS A 671 22.39 -25.76 18.30
C CYS A 671 23.25 -24.50 18.47
N GLY A 672 22.81 -23.48 19.24
CA GLY A 672 23.55 -22.25 19.48
C GLY A 672 23.70 -21.31 18.29
N SER A 673 23.01 -21.60 17.16
CA SER A 673 23.12 -20.80 15.93
C SER A 673 22.41 -19.47 16.05
N LYS A 674 22.97 -18.42 15.41
CA LYS A 674 22.34 -17.12 15.16
C LYS A 674 21.79 -17.01 13.72
N ASN A 675 21.93 -18.05 12.91
CA ASN A 675 21.38 -18.13 11.56
C ASN A 675 19.88 -18.40 11.65
N LEU A 676 19.12 -17.34 11.88
CA LEU A 676 17.68 -17.38 12.15
C LEU A 676 16.89 -16.65 11.07
N THR A 677 15.75 -17.21 10.71
CA THR A 677 14.69 -16.51 9.99
C THR A 677 13.58 -16.16 11.00
N LYS A 678 13.21 -14.88 11.08
CA LYS A 678 12.11 -14.40 11.94
C LYS A 678 11.00 -13.81 11.09
N ILE A 679 9.76 -14.05 11.52
CA ILE A 679 8.55 -13.48 10.94
C ILE A 679 7.85 -12.66 12.02
N ASP A 680 7.67 -11.38 11.74
CA ASP A 680 6.98 -10.43 12.60
C ASP A 680 5.86 -9.72 11.85
N ARG A 681 4.89 -9.21 12.60
CA ARG A 681 3.82 -8.39 12.04
C ARG A 681 4.33 -6.97 11.73
N MET A 682 4.21 -6.57 10.47
CA MET A 682 4.51 -5.21 10.00
C MET A 682 3.22 -4.39 9.95
N ASN A 683 2.61 -4.18 11.11
CA ASN A 683 1.32 -3.53 11.24
C ASN A 683 0.17 -4.32 10.58
N GLY A 684 -0.14 -4.16 9.35
CA GLY A 684 -1.28 -4.84 8.70
C GLY A 684 -0.96 -6.16 7.99
N TYR A 685 0.29 -6.62 7.96
CA TYR A 685 0.72 -7.86 7.29
C TYR A 685 1.96 -8.45 7.97
N LEU A 686 2.34 -9.64 7.57
CA LEU A 686 3.55 -10.31 8.06
C LEU A 686 4.72 -10.10 7.10
N SER A 687 5.92 -9.97 7.66
CA SER A 687 7.14 -9.92 6.87
C SER A 687 8.30 -10.61 7.57
N TYR A 688 9.34 -10.93 6.81
CA TYR A 688 10.60 -11.38 7.40
C TYR A 688 11.33 -10.20 8.03
N SER A 689 11.33 -10.13 9.36
CA SER A 689 12.15 -9.16 10.11
C SER A 689 13.63 -9.53 10.08
N ARG A 690 13.92 -10.83 9.96
CA ARG A 690 15.27 -11.38 9.82
C ARG A 690 15.29 -12.56 8.85
N VAL A 691 16.32 -12.65 8.01
CA VAL A 691 16.55 -13.76 7.07
C VAL A 691 18.01 -14.14 7.16
N HIS A 692 18.30 -15.41 7.47
CA HIS A 692 19.66 -15.92 7.66
C HIS A 692 20.52 -15.06 8.59
N GLY A 693 19.91 -14.55 9.67
CA GLY A 693 20.56 -13.69 10.64
C GLY A 693 20.56 -12.20 10.33
N ASP A 694 20.34 -11.80 9.08
CA ASP A 694 20.34 -10.38 8.65
C ASP A 694 18.95 -9.73 8.71
N THR A 695 18.90 -8.50 9.24
CA THR A 695 17.65 -7.73 9.28
C THR A 695 17.34 -7.04 7.95
N ARG A 696 16.06 -7.06 7.56
CA ARG A 696 15.50 -6.29 6.43
C ARG A 696 14.82 -5.00 6.86
N LEU A 697 14.83 -4.69 8.16
CA LEU A 697 14.14 -3.55 8.75
C LEU A 697 15.12 -2.42 9.10
N ASN A 698 14.63 -1.19 9.12
CA ASN A 698 15.38 -0.05 9.64
C ASN A 698 15.44 -0.07 11.18
N GLU A 699 16.31 0.76 11.75
CA GLU A 699 16.56 0.80 13.20
C GLU A 699 15.32 1.16 14.01
N ALA A 700 14.51 2.14 13.54
CA ALA A 700 13.30 2.56 14.23
C ALA A 700 12.26 1.44 14.30
N LYS A 701 12.09 0.68 13.20
CA LYS A 701 11.15 -0.46 13.19
C LYS A 701 11.66 -1.64 13.99
N MET A 702 12.96 -1.88 14.02
CA MET A 702 13.57 -2.88 14.90
C MET A 702 13.37 -2.54 16.39
N ALA A 703 13.56 -1.27 16.76
CA ALA A 703 13.31 -0.81 18.13
C ALA A 703 11.83 -0.97 18.51
N GLU A 704 10.91 -0.60 17.62
CA GLU A 704 9.47 -0.75 17.82
C GLU A 704 9.07 -2.21 18.07
N ILE A 705 9.58 -3.16 17.28
CA ILE A 705 9.31 -4.59 17.47
C ILE A 705 9.88 -5.10 18.80
N ALA A 706 11.10 -4.68 19.17
CA ALA A 706 11.75 -5.11 20.39
C ALA A 706 11.06 -4.60 21.67
N GLU A 707 10.37 -3.45 21.58
CA GLU A 707 9.71 -2.80 22.72
C GLU A 707 8.23 -3.14 22.85
N ARG A 708 7.69 -4.01 21.97
CA ARG A 708 6.26 -4.38 21.97
C ARG A 708 5.84 -5.08 23.25
N LYS A 709 4.88 -4.47 23.97
CA LYS A 709 4.17 -5.07 25.10
C LYS A 709 2.71 -5.33 24.73
N SER A 710 2.05 -4.36 24.16
CA SER A 710 0.60 -4.40 23.86
C SER A 710 0.29 -4.81 22.42
N MET A 711 1.27 -4.79 21.52
CA MET A 711 1.03 -4.99 20.08
C MET A 711 1.77 -6.20 19.53
#